data_bee8da70fb057b58ad9d7c933cba5c3c
#
_entry.id   bee8da70fb057b58ad9d7c933cba5c3c
#
_cell.length_a   1.000
_cell.length_b   1.000
_cell.length_c   1.000
_cell.angle_alpha   90.00
_cell.angle_beta   90.00
_cell.angle_gamma   90.00
#
_symmetry.space_group_name_H-M   'P 1'
#
loop_
_entity.id
_entity.type
_entity.pdbx_description
1 polymer ?
#
loop_
_entity_poly.entity_id
_entity_poly.type
_entity_poly.pdbx_seq_one_letter_code
_entity_poly.pdbx_strand_id
1 'polypeptide(L)'
;MTEPLDLRNQYTGGDYVYLMGGNGTQTNAAGKKLIDCSHMVNLLLTGAGYQIEYEETRAMNASSRFYTVVPPTEVKKGDIALWIDILPLTGGNRRLFHTGIVMEFNAATGQGKIFGAQTTNGPSEAFFGRNPPAYYWPVPTKFLRAKEEYRTGANPAPAPAPAPAPVPAGPAPLMNFQYPFRKADGKQFADAEEVYNALEAETAGHYLLGRNKFWHGGIHISNASAPQCILNEPIRCMADGEVVAYRLNEDYLKSTFGTGETAKNLDYSSSFCLVRHEYKSAPNPEDGPNKGKQNGLIFYSLYMHLLPYKRYPLAENEKPNPIVTMTVKDFKAYDDFPASNNFPYPGKLAKHTKLEILEKRSVEDVTYAKGKILFGSVKHGSTKVRDVGQEVWFAYLKNDEPYQNSSHKAIWVADAIPERARPKYWQGKVKAKTTQRLAMYGAPTKLANGQPAGARIENNREITVGSVIEFDSKDVLNLVVGNKLRRMAPCVPVVASIWNDNGAAPSNFWAIIESEKDSQYTQWESLTPTNFDVVTTSVGIKAGDPIGYLGKTENLVNEEGLTDSKFQVHIEIFTTQAEVKDFLDNVAALKVGRQYLHLPKGAQLKKKMPATGTSEPLKEEHAIDLGKVPVVKEGNEDWYEISVNDEDQSVSGLVKKSDAKVITPHDWTKMGFQLVEESNSASDGFLDPDDMPQFFKDLLKKIDKNHDGKVEPSELADALKSTETRQHWSKLVAHHPTEWKDDTKTEKWKRLDTLLDGSEKLLKHEKERIDSYVFWDKLADKTPAGTGLSYHFHPIGFVSNFLAMEDDNDLKWLKVERGQLTFDVEGNDLEDPANPLHMYFSRKVHWPGGVSGITIGRGYDLGQRPTPETDLAAVGIKEPLLSWLLGSKGLSGVAARNYLNSASPEIRKSFITRKQQYQLFVPVYEFMKSEVIRISDKADVVHLYGHLNWDSTNPKIQDMAIDLIYRGDYTGDARALIQRHMTNNDLSAFSAVIGDRSKWGNVPDDRFNKRVDYLR
;
A
#
# COMPACT_ATOMS: atom_id res chain seq x y z
N MET A 1 8.01 -34.03 -37.73
CA MET A 1 7.11 -32.87 -37.53
C MET A 1 7.54 -31.81 -38.53
N THR A 2 6.59 -31.09 -39.13
CA THR A 2 6.89 -30.04 -40.10
C THR A 2 7.47 -28.82 -39.34
N GLU A 3 8.62 -28.36 -39.73
CA GLU A 3 9.19 -27.13 -39.11
C GLU A 3 8.58 -25.85 -39.71
N PRO A 4 8.48 -24.75 -38.94
CA PRO A 4 7.85 -23.51 -39.42
C PRO A 4 8.41 -23.02 -40.76
N LEU A 5 9.70 -23.13 -40.98
CA LEU A 5 10.33 -22.70 -42.23
C LEU A 5 10.09 -23.66 -43.41
N ASP A 6 9.64 -24.88 -43.20
CA ASP A 6 9.26 -25.76 -44.29
C ASP A 6 7.99 -25.31 -45.02
N LEU A 7 7.19 -24.51 -44.34
CA LEU A 7 5.93 -23.97 -44.87
C LEU A 7 6.13 -22.66 -45.69
N ARG A 8 7.33 -22.06 -45.69
CA ARG A 8 7.57 -20.77 -46.28
C ARG A 8 7.18 -20.69 -47.76
N ASN A 9 7.37 -21.78 -48.51
CA ASN A 9 7.06 -21.82 -49.93
C ASN A 9 5.54 -21.65 -50.23
N GLN A 10 4.67 -21.89 -49.26
CA GLN A 10 3.25 -21.66 -49.38
C GLN A 10 2.88 -20.17 -49.40
N TYR A 11 3.78 -19.30 -49.02
CA TYR A 11 3.56 -17.86 -48.91
C TYR A 11 4.39 -17.01 -49.93
N THR A 12 5.28 -17.62 -50.71
CA THR A 12 6.27 -16.92 -51.57
C THR A 12 5.84 -16.71 -53.02
N GLY A 13 4.69 -17.14 -53.44
CA GLY A 13 4.25 -17.09 -54.85
C GLY A 13 3.72 -15.74 -55.35
N GLY A 14 3.85 -14.64 -54.59
CA GLY A 14 3.31 -13.34 -54.95
C GLY A 14 1.82 -13.15 -54.65
N ASP A 15 1.18 -14.15 -54.04
CA ASP A 15 -0.25 -14.11 -53.65
C ASP A 15 -0.48 -13.31 -52.34
N TYR A 16 0.58 -12.91 -51.67
CA TYR A 16 0.55 -12.13 -50.42
C TYR A 16 1.28 -10.79 -50.65
N VAL A 17 0.73 -9.72 -50.06
CA VAL A 17 1.37 -8.43 -49.96
C VAL A 17 1.32 -7.94 -48.50
N TYR A 18 2.32 -7.12 -48.12
CA TYR A 18 2.36 -6.57 -46.80
C TYR A 18 1.29 -5.52 -46.58
N LEU A 19 0.56 -5.64 -45.45
CA LEU A 19 -0.26 -4.58 -44.88
C LEU A 19 -0.22 -4.68 -43.35
N MET A 20 0.09 -3.58 -42.68
CA MET A 20 0.04 -3.54 -41.21
C MET A 20 -1.36 -3.90 -40.70
N GLY A 21 -1.46 -4.89 -39.83
CA GLY A 21 -2.72 -5.46 -39.33
C GLY A 21 -3.36 -6.49 -40.26
N GLY A 22 -2.75 -6.78 -41.43
CA GLY A 22 -3.22 -7.85 -42.33
C GLY A 22 -2.98 -9.22 -41.71
N ASN A 23 -4.03 -10.09 -41.73
CA ASN A 23 -4.02 -11.40 -41.07
C ASN A 23 -3.97 -12.59 -42.02
N GLY A 24 -3.76 -12.37 -43.29
CA GLY A 24 -3.71 -13.39 -44.36
C GLY A 24 -5.07 -13.85 -44.88
N THR A 25 -6.17 -13.37 -44.35
CA THR A 25 -7.55 -13.68 -44.82
C THR A 25 -8.19 -12.58 -45.66
N GLN A 26 -7.74 -11.33 -45.49
CA GLN A 26 -8.19 -10.16 -46.22
C GLN A 26 -7.48 -10.10 -47.57
N THR A 27 -8.16 -9.57 -48.60
CA THR A 27 -7.59 -9.38 -49.94
C THR A 27 -7.65 -7.91 -50.38
N ASN A 28 -6.68 -7.48 -51.18
CA ASN A 28 -6.73 -6.17 -51.84
C ASN A 28 -7.54 -6.24 -53.14
N ALA A 29 -7.69 -5.07 -53.82
CA ALA A 29 -8.42 -4.97 -55.12
C ALA A 29 -7.83 -5.85 -56.23
N ALA A 30 -6.58 -6.30 -56.13
CA ALA A 30 -5.92 -7.19 -57.09
C ALA A 30 -6.03 -8.68 -56.66
N GLY A 31 -6.85 -9.03 -55.66
CA GLY A 31 -7.04 -10.38 -55.15
C GLY A 31 -5.90 -10.95 -54.34
N LYS A 32 -4.88 -10.13 -54.00
CA LYS A 32 -3.74 -10.58 -53.16
C LYS A 32 -4.08 -10.50 -51.67
N LYS A 33 -3.71 -11.53 -50.93
CA LYS A 33 -3.92 -11.61 -49.47
C LYS A 33 -3.02 -10.62 -48.75
N LEU A 34 -3.58 -9.98 -47.72
CA LEU A 34 -2.93 -8.97 -46.89
C LEU A 34 -2.38 -9.58 -45.63
N ILE A 35 -1.06 -9.41 -45.34
CA ILE A 35 -0.40 -9.99 -44.19
C ILE A 35 0.65 -9.05 -43.61
N ASP A 36 0.78 -9.03 -42.26
CA ASP A 36 1.87 -8.35 -41.58
C ASP A 36 2.92 -9.31 -41.01
N CYS A 37 3.98 -8.78 -40.37
CA CYS A 37 5.11 -9.59 -39.92
C CYS A 37 4.73 -10.52 -38.77
N SER A 38 3.91 -10.10 -37.80
CA SER A 38 3.50 -10.91 -36.64
C SER A 38 2.49 -11.99 -37.04
N HIS A 39 1.54 -11.67 -37.91
CA HIS A 39 0.62 -12.69 -38.45
C HIS A 39 1.36 -13.72 -39.30
N MET A 40 2.40 -13.31 -40.04
CA MET A 40 3.21 -14.26 -40.80
C MET A 40 3.92 -15.28 -39.91
N VAL A 41 4.51 -14.81 -38.81
CA VAL A 41 5.14 -15.69 -37.82
C VAL A 41 4.12 -16.62 -37.17
N ASN A 42 2.97 -16.11 -36.79
CA ASN A 42 1.89 -16.92 -36.21
C ASN A 42 1.37 -18.00 -37.19
N LEU A 43 1.19 -17.67 -38.47
CA LEU A 43 0.76 -18.65 -39.49
C LEU A 43 1.81 -19.75 -39.70
N LEU A 44 3.08 -19.43 -39.68
CA LEU A 44 4.15 -20.43 -39.82
C LEU A 44 4.23 -21.35 -38.60
N LEU A 45 4.07 -20.81 -37.39
CA LEU A 45 4.06 -21.59 -36.16
C LEU A 45 2.80 -22.47 -36.06
N THR A 46 1.63 -21.91 -36.30
CA THR A 46 0.38 -22.68 -36.22
C THR A 46 0.29 -23.74 -37.33
N GLY A 47 0.77 -23.45 -38.53
CA GLY A 47 0.89 -24.42 -39.61
C GLY A 47 1.92 -25.52 -39.31
N ALA A 48 2.91 -25.28 -38.48
CA ALA A 48 3.87 -26.31 -37.99
C ALA A 48 3.35 -27.08 -36.78
N GLY A 49 2.09 -26.86 -36.38
CA GLY A 49 1.40 -27.59 -35.32
C GLY A 49 1.48 -26.94 -33.94
N TYR A 50 2.00 -25.72 -33.78
CA TYR A 50 1.97 -25.01 -32.52
C TYR A 50 0.58 -24.44 -32.25
N GLN A 51 0.00 -24.70 -31.10
CA GLN A 51 -1.27 -24.16 -30.64
C GLN A 51 -1.02 -22.84 -29.87
N ILE A 52 -0.60 -21.81 -30.60
CA ILE A 52 -0.24 -20.50 -30.09
C ILE A 52 -1.26 -19.48 -30.56
N GLU A 53 -1.84 -18.74 -29.59
CA GLU A 53 -2.70 -17.59 -29.90
C GLU A 53 -1.89 -16.49 -30.59
N TYR A 54 -2.54 -15.73 -31.47
CA TYR A 54 -1.88 -14.61 -32.14
C TYR A 54 -1.43 -13.54 -31.14
N GLU A 55 -0.19 -13.15 -31.25
CA GLU A 55 0.38 -12.00 -30.52
C GLU A 55 1.07 -11.06 -31.49
N GLU A 56 0.77 -9.76 -31.37
CA GLU A 56 1.51 -8.74 -32.12
C GLU A 56 2.96 -8.66 -31.66
N THR A 57 3.85 -8.06 -32.45
CA THR A 57 5.30 -8.02 -32.18
C THR A 57 5.64 -7.45 -30.78
N ARG A 58 4.89 -6.47 -30.27
CA ARG A 58 5.10 -5.93 -28.91
C ARG A 58 4.64 -6.92 -27.83
N ALA A 59 3.53 -7.58 -28.04
CA ALA A 59 3.02 -8.59 -27.15
C ALA A 59 3.97 -9.79 -27.07
N MET A 60 4.49 -10.27 -28.21
CA MET A 60 5.53 -11.32 -28.28
C MET A 60 6.77 -10.93 -27.46
N ASN A 61 7.20 -9.67 -27.44
CA ASN A 61 8.34 -9.20 -26.65
C ASN A 61 8.10 -9.32 -25.14
N ALA A 62 6.86 -9.12 -24.68
CA ALA A 62 6.47 -9.21 -23.29
C ALA A 62 6.02 -10.62 -22.86
N SER A 63 5.65 -11.46 -23.84
CA SER A 63 5.07 -12.78 -23.60
C SER A 63 6.11 -13.79 -23.12
N SER A 64 5.82 -14.41 -21.99
CA SER A 64 6.52 -15.60 -21.50
C SER A 64 5.64 -16.87 -21.60
N ARG A 65 4.39 -16.71 -22.08
CA ARG A 65 3.42 -17.81 -22.17
C ARG A 65 3.85 -18.79 -23.25
N PHE A 66 3.97 -18.33 -24.49
CA PHE A 66 4.20 -19.18 -25.64
C PHE A 66 5.67 -19.29 -26.06
N TYR A 67 6.52 -18.37 -25.60
CA TYR A 67 7.91 -18.24 -26.04
C TYR A 67 8.89 -18.23 -24.88
N THR A 68 10.10 -18.72 -25.15
CA THR A 68 11.29 -18.53 -24.31
C THR A 68 12.26 -17.57 -24.99
N VAL A 69 12.94 -16.75 -24.20
CA VAL A 69 14.04 -15.89 -24.71
C VAL A 69 15.25 -16.74 -24.98
N VAL A 70 15.87 -16.53 -26.13
CA VAL A 70 17.06 -17.28 -26.57
C VAL A 70 18.27 -16.35 -26.56
N PRO A 71 19.35 -16.69 -25.82
CA PRO A 71 20.61 -15.96 -25.92
C PRO A 71 21.18 -16.03 -27.34
N PRO A 72 21.86 -14.97 -27.85
CA PRO A 72 22.43 -14.98 -29.18
C PRO A 72 23.33 -16.20 -29.50
N THR A 73 24.02 -16.74 -28.50
CA THR A 73 24.89 -17.91 -28.63
C THR A 73 24.12 -19.22 -28.84
N GLU A 74 22.82 -19.25 -28.56
CA GLU A 74 21.99 -20.46 -28.62
C GLU A 74 20.92 -20.41 -29.71
N VAL A 75 20.92 -19.33 -30.53
CA VAL A 75 19.97 -19.13 -31.61
C VAL A 75 20.17 -20.16 -32.68
N LYS A 76 19.08 -20.80 -33.11
CA LYS A 76 19.05 -21.79 -34.17
C LYS A 76 17.99 -21.48 -35.23
N LYS A 77 18.08 -22.17 -36.35
CA LYS A 77 17.05 -22.14 -37.39
C LYS A 77 15.67 -22.47 -36.79
N GLY A 78 14.63 -21.64 -37.10
CA GLY A 78 13.29 -21.78 -36.58
C GLY A 78 12.97 -20.89 -35.37
N ASP A 79 13.98 -20.29 -34.73
CA ASP A 79 13.74 -19.26 -33.69
C ASP A 79 13.16 -17.99 -34.32
N ILE A 80 12.64 -17.12 -33.48
CA ILE A 80 11.96 -15.87 -33.88
C ILE A 80 12.91 -14.71 -33.57
N ALA A 81 13.18 -13.87 -34.54
CA ALA A 81 13.90 -12.61 -34.36
C ALA A 81 12.90 -11.47 -34.16
N LEU A 82 13.13 -10.63 -33.14
CA LEU A 82 12.30 -9.48 -32.80
C LEU A 82 13.10 -8.19 -32.90
N TRP A 83 12.50 -7.19 -33.50
CA TRP A 83 12.95 -5.79 -33.50
C TRP A 83 11.89 -4.93 -32.82
N ILE A 84 12.28 -4.33 -31.73
CA ILE A 84 11.38 -3.52 -30.90
C ILE A 84 11.94 -2.11 -30.84
N ASP A 85 11.17 -1.16 -31.34
CA ASP A 85 11.45 0.28 -31.25
C ASP A 85 12.84 0.66 -31.83
N ILE A 86 13.18 0.12 -33.01
CA ILE A 86 14.46 0.36 -33.69
C ILE A 86 14.34 1.47 -34.73
N LEU A 87 15.47 2.16 -35.04
CA LEU A 87 15.58 3.07 -36.16
C LEU A 87 16.01 2.29 -37.42
N PRO A 88 15.37 2.57 -38.61
CA PRO A 88 15.78 1.94 -39.85
C PRO A 88 17.19 2.40 -40.25
N LEU A 89 18.01 1.50 -40.80
CA LEU A 89 19.37 1.78 -41.23
C LEU A 89 19.40 2.68 -42.50
N THR A 90 18.33 2.78 -43.25
CA THR A 90 18.19 3.52 -44.49
C THR A 90 17.42 4.84 -44.35
N GLY A 91 17.69 5.61 -43.30
CA GLY A 91 17.31 7.02 -43.24
C GLY A 91 15.81 7.33 -43.13
N GLY A 92 15.16 6.86 -42.08
CA GLY A 92 13.80 7.29 -41.68
C GLY A 92 13.76 7.61 -40.20
N ASN A 93 12.99 8.63 -39.81
CA ASN A 93 12.83 9.04 -38.41
C ASN A 93 11.76 8.23 -37.65
N ARG A 94 11.10 7.27 -38.29
CA ARG A 94 10.05 6.45 -37.67
C ARG A 94 10.65 5.19 -37.06
N ARG A 95 10.45 4.98 -35.77
CA ARG A 95 10.82 3.74 -35.11
C ARG A 95 9.97 2.59 -35.63
N LEU A 96 10.60 1.44 -35.81
CA LEU A 96 10.01 0.26 -36.41
C LEU A 96 9.90 -0.88 -35.43
N PHE A 97 8.91 -1.71 -35.68
CA PHE A 97 8.70 -3.01 -35.02
C PHE A 97 8.66 -4.06 -36.12
N HIS A 98 9.36 -5.15 -35.95
CA HIS A 98 9.38 -6.21 -36.93
C HIS A 98 9.63 -7.57 -36.27
N THR A 99 9.21 -8.64 -36.93
CA THR A 99 9.49 -9.99 -36.51
C THR A 99 9.58 -10.92 -37.73
N GLY A 100 10.33 -12.00 -37.57
CA GLY A 100 10.46 -13.05 -38.59
C GLY A 100 11.09 -14.30 -38.00
N ILE A 101 10.99 -15.41 -38.72
CA ILE A 101 11.58 -16.69 -38.33
C ILE A 101 13.03 -16.73 -38.80
N VAL A 102 13.97 -17.04 -37.93
CA VAL A 102 15.42 -17.15 -38.20
C VAL A 102 15.70 -18.34 -39.12
N MET A 103 16.33 -18.06 -40.23
CA MET A 103 16.82 -19.06 -41.21
C MET A 103 18.24 -19.46 -40.88
N GLU A 104 19.10 -18.48 -40.60
CA GLU A 104 20.50 -18.67 -40.20
C GLU A 104 20.93 -17.48 -39.34
N PHE A 105 21.84 -17.72 -38.41
CA PHE A 105 22.43 -16.68 -37.57
C PHE A 105 23.84 -17.09 -37.15
N ASN A 106 24.75 -16.13 -37.23
CA ASN A 106 26.11 -16.24 -36.72
C ASN A 106 26.32 -15.33 -35.51
N ALA A 107 26.39 -15.91 -34.32
CA ALA A 107 26.52 -15.18 -33.06
C ALA A 107 27.84 -14.37 -32.97
N ALA A 108 28.90 -14.79 -33.60
CA ALA A 108 30.21 -14.10 -33.56
C ALA A 108 30.21 -12.81 -34.37
N THR A 109 29.51 -12.79 -35.49
CA THR A 109 29.38 -11.60 -36.36
C THR A 109 28.13 -10.80 -36.13
N GLY A 110 27.11 -11.38 -35.48
CA GLY A 110 25.79 -10.79 -35.33
C GLY A 110 24.98 -10.69 -36.63
N GLN A 111 25.39 -11.44 -37.67
CA GLN A 111 24.73 -11.46 -38.97
C GLN A 111 23.79 -12.66 -39.11
N GLY A 112 22.69 -12.50 -39.80
CA GLY A 112 21.77 -13.59 -40.07
C GLY A 112 20.75 -13.27 -41.16
N LYS A 113 19.81 -14.18 -41.32
CA LYS A 113 18.75 -14.16 -42.29
C LYS A 113 17.44 -14.60 -41.68
N ILE A 114 16.38 -13.94 -42.03
CA ILE A 114 15.00 -14.31 -41.58
C ILE A 114 14.09 -14.53 -42.76
N PHE A 115 12.99 -15.24 -42.54
CA PHE A 115 11.82 -15.24 -43.39
C PHE A 115 10.65 -14.56 -42.63
N GLY A 116 9.98 -13.62 -43.26
CA GLY A 116 8.86 -12.88 -42.71
C GLY A 116 8.18 -11.98 -43.71
N ALA A 117 7.09 -11.30 -43.36
CA ALA A 117 6.42 -10.38 -44.26
C ALA A 117 7.12 -9.00 -44.30
N GLN A 118 7.72 -8.67 -45.41
CA GLN A 118 8.45 -7.43 -45.67
C GLN A 118 7.58 -6.39 -46.33
N THR A 119 7.76 -5.10 -45.97
CA THR A 119 6.93 -3.99 -46.47
C THR A 119 6.94 -3.85 -47.98
N THR A 120 8.05 -4.14 -48.63
CA THR A 120 8.20 -3.98 -50.10
C THR A 120 7.82 -5.25 -50.86
N ASN A 121 8.24 -6.42 -50.37
CA ASN A 121 8.20 -7.67 -51.08
C ASN A 121 7.18 -8.69 -50.56
N GLY A 122 6.38 -8.32 -49.50
CA GLY A 122 5.53 -9.27 -48.82
C GLY A 122 6.33 -10.38 -48.15
N PRO A 123 5.80 -11.62 -48.02
CA PRO A 123 6.52 -12.74 -47.45
C PRO A 123 7.78 -13.07 -48.24
N SER A 124 8.93 -12.82 -47.64
CA SER A 124 10.24 -12.99 -48.30
C SER A 124 11.38 -13.14 -47.28
N GLU A 125 12.54 -13.51 -47.78
CA GLU A 125 13.79 -13.54 -47.00
C GLU A 125 14.38 -12.15 -46.86
N ALA A 126 14.94 -11.84 -45.69
CA ALA A 126 15.68 -10.62 -45.42
C ALA A 126 16.91 -10.86 -44.59
N PHE A 127 18.00 -10.13 -44.88
CA PHE A 127 19.20 -10.16 -44.07
C PHE A 127 19.11 -9.23 -42.85
N PHE A 128 19.85 -9.55 -41.79
CA PHE A 128 20.00 -8.69 -40.62
C PHE A 128 21.43 -8.74 -40.04
N GLY A 129 21.79 -7.74 -39.24
CA GLY A 129 23.05 -7.75 -38.52
C GLY A 129 23.95 -6.54 -38.71
N ARG A 130 25.24 -6.66 -38.37
CA ARG A 130 26.24 -5.62 -38.52
C ARG A 130 26.74 -5.58 -39.97
N ASN A 131 26.94 -4.40 -40.54
CA ASN A 131 27.43 -4.16 -41.89
C ASN A 131 26.72 -4.97 -42.98
N PRO A 132 25.48 -4.78 -43.17
CA PRO A 132 24.64 -5.63 -43.98
C PRO A 132 24.64 -5.18 -45.44
N PRO A 133 24.25 -6.06 -46.40
CA PRO A 133 23.96 -5.65 -47.80
C PRO A 133 22.64 -4.87 -47.84
N ALA A 134 22.38 -4.18 -48.97
CA ALA A 134 21.33 -3.16 -49.12
C ALA A 134 19.90 -3.67 -49.06
N TYR A 135 19.39 -4.37 -48.20
CA TYR A 135 17.98 -4.74 -47.87
C TYR A 135 17.96 -5.59 -46.61
N TYR A 136 17.96 -4.94 -45.39
CA TYR A 136 18.08 -5.74 -44.20
C TYR A 136 17.75 -4.93 -42.97
N TRP A 137 17.64 -5.70 -41.88
CA TRP A 137 17.34 -5.25 -40.54
C TRP A 137 18.61 -5.12 -39.71
N PRO A 138 18.68 -4.23 -38.73
CA PRO A 138 19.80 -4.23 -37.78
C PRO A 138 19.82 -5.54 -36.95
N VAL A 139 20.77 -5.67 -36.06
CA VAL A 139 20.78 -6.80 -35.11
C VAL A 139 19.44 -6.82 -34.35
N PRO A 140 18.76 -7.98 -34.22
CA PRO A 140 17.52 -8.09 -33.48
C PRO A 140 17.66 -7.64 -32.03
N THR A 141 16.60 -7.01 -31.53
CA THR A 141 16.52 -6.61 -30.11
C THR A 141 16.49 -7.84 -29.20
N LYS A 142 15.88 -8.94 -29.69
CA LYS A 142 15.65 -10.16 -28.92
C LYS A 142 15.42 -11.34 -29.85
N PHE A 143 15.80 -12.53 -29.40
CA PHE A 143 15.40 -13.78 -30.02
C PHE A 143 14.48 -14.58 -29.10
N LEU A 144 13.46 -15.22 -29.69
CA LEU A 144 12.49 -16.06 -28.99
C LEU A 144 12.43 -17.45 -29.64
N ARG A 145 12.07 -18.45 -28.87
CA ARG A 145 11.76 -19.81 -29.31
C ARG A 145 10.34 -20.16 -28.88
N ALA A 146 9.53 -20.66 -29.82
CA ALA A 146 8.23 -21.22 -29.47
C ALA A 146 8.42 -22.46 -28.60
N LYS A 147 7.62 -22.57 -27.55
CA LYS A 147 7.71 -23.66 -26.61
C LYS A 147 7.09 -24.93 -27.18
N GLU A 148 7.82 -26.04 -27.18
CA GLU A 148 7.38 -27.31 -27.72
C GLU A 148 6.13 -27.91 -27.02
N GLU A 149 5.85 -27.51 -25.77
CA GLU A 149 4.66 -27.90 -25.05
C GLU A 149 3.35 -27.47 -25.74
N TYR A 150 3.41 -26.46 -26.61
CA TYR A 150 2.27 -26.03 -27.43
C TYR A 150 2.22 -26.69 -28.80
N ARG A 151 3.05 -27.69 -29.09
CA ARG A 151 3.09 -28.34 -30.41
C ARG A 151 2.30 -29.65 -30.41
N THR A 152 1.28 -29.78 -31.24
CA THR A 152 0.50 -31.03 -31.41
C THR A 152 1.38 -32.20 -31.89
N GLY A 153 1.30 -33.33 -31.23
CA GLY A 153 2.05 -34.54 -31.60
C GLY A 153 3.38 -34.70 -30.91
N ALA A 154 3.76 -33.85 -29.98
CA ALA A 154 4.84 -34.16 -29.04
C ALA A 154 4.37 -35.31 -28.13
N ASN A 155 5.16 -36.43 -28.11
CA ASN A 155 4.93 -37.53 -27.17
C ASN A 155 4.87 -36.96 -25.74
N PRO A 156 3.93 -37.44 -24.88
CA PRO A 156 4.01 -37.07 -23.48
C PRO A 156 5.39 -37.50 -22.96
N ALA A 157 6.11 -36.55 -22.44
CA ALA A 157 7.37 -36.77 -21.76
C ALA A 157 7.17 -37.85 -20.67
N PRO A 158 8.16 -38.71 -20.37
CA PRO A 158 8.13 -39.61 -19.22
C PRO A 158 7.86 -38.73 -17.97
N ALA A 159 7.08 -39.30 -17.04
CA ALA A 159 6.65 -38.62 -15.81
C ALA A 159 7.78 -37.77 -15.22
N PRO A 160 7.54 -36.50 -14.90
CA PRO A 160 8.62 -35.58 -14.55
C PRO A 160 9.41 -36.13 -13.37
N ALA A 161 10.71 -36.23 -13.55
CA ALA A 161 11.64 -36.07 -12.45
C ALA A 161 11.22 -34.76 -11.70
N PRO A 162 11.33 -34.71 -10.37
CA PRO A 162 10.84 -33.55 -9.61
C PRO A 162 11.28 -32.26 -10.31
N ALA A 163 10.33 -31.39 -10.54
CA ALA A 163 10.47 -30.18 -11.35
C ALA A 163 11.80 -29.48 -11.01
N PRO A 164 12.58 -29.05 -12.02
CA PRO A 164 13.60 -28.04 -11.75
C PRO A 164 12.90 -26.86 -11.15
N ALA A 165 13.42 -26.39 -10.03
CA ALA A 165 12.88 -25.24 -9.30
C ALA A 165 12.47 -24.14 -10.27
N PRO A 166 11.33 -23.48 -10.10
CA PRO A 166 10.85 -22.45 -11.01
C PRO A 166 11.96 -21.43 -11.21
N VAL A 167 12.25 -21.12 -12.49
CA VAL A 167 13.08 -19.97 -12.85
C VAL A 167 12.56 -18.79 -12.03
N PRO A 168 13.39 -18.08 -11.25
CA PRO A 168 12.89 -17.08 -10.33
C PRO A 168 12.02 -16.10 -11.11
N ALA A 169 10.74 -16.08 -10.84
CA ALA A 169 9.95 -14.85 -11.02
C ALA A 169 10.80 -13.76 -10.38
N GLY A 170 10.98 -12.63 -11.04
CA GLY A 170 11.64 -11.49 -10.43
C GLY A 170 11.13 -11.36 -8.99
N PRO A 171 11.96 -10.94 -8.03
CA PRO A 171 11.64 -11.09 -6.61
C PRO A 171 10.19 -10.75 -6.37
N ALA A 172 9.44 -11.70 -5.79
CA ALA A 172 8.05 -11.45 -5.41
C ALA A 172 8.01 -10.13 -4.64
N PRO A 173 7.07 -9.23 -4.92
CA PRO A 173 7.01 -7.98 -4.19
C PRO A 173 7.00 -8.30 -2.71
N LEU A 174 7.98 -7.76 -1.96
CA LEU A 174 8.07 -7.98 -0.53
C LEU A 174 6.77 -7.50 0.11
N MET A 175 6.24 -8.30 1.04
CA MET A 175 5.06 -7.96 1.80
C MET A 175 5.29 -6.65 2.56
N ASN A 176 4.33 -5.74 2.52
CA ASN A 176 4.39 -4.51 3.30
C ASN A 176 3.86 -4.77 4.71
N PHE A 177 4.49 -4.09 5.68
CA PHE A 177 4.09 -4.12 7.09
C PHE A 177 3.91 -2.72 7.63
N GLN A 178 3.00 -2.53 8.60
CA GLN A 178 2.90 -1.33 9.41
C GLN A 178 2.27 -1.62 10.77
N TYR A 179 2.41 -0.68 11.70
CA TYR A 179 1.74 -0.79 13.00
C TYR A 179 0.21 -0.66 12.86
N PRO A 180 -0.56 -1.28 13.79
CA PRO A 180 -2.02 -1.39 13.66
C PRO A 180 -2.77 -0.08 13.85
N PHE A 181 -2.13 0.98 14.30
CA PHE A 181 -2.71 2.31 14.44
C PHE A 181 -1.69 3.39 14.14
N ARG A 182 -2.15 4.62 13.96
CA ARG A 182 -1.33 5.79 13.65
C ARG A 182 -1.42 6.84 14.74
N LYS A 183 -0.51 7.82 14.72
CA LYS A 183 -0.56 9.00 15.58
C LYS A 183 -1.83 9.81 15.29
N ALA A 184 -2.19 10.71 16.20
CA ALA A 184 -3.37 11.58 16.05
C ALA A 184 -3.35 12.49 14.81
N ASP A 185 -2.16 12.77 14.26
CA ASP A 185 -1.98 13.52 13.01
C ASP A 185 -2.05 12.64 11.74
N GLY A 186 -2.39 11.35 11.88
CA GLY A 186 -2.50 10.38 10.80
C GLY A 186 -1.16 9.80 10.31
N LYS A 187 -0.03 10.23 10.89
CA LYS A 187 1.29 9.71 10.52
C LYS A 187 1.58 8.37 11.19
N GLN A 188 2.39 7.57 10.53
CA GLN A 188 2.92 6.34 11.11
C GLN A 188 3.92 6.64 12.25
N PHE A 189 4.04 5.69 13.17
CA PHE A 189 5.13 5.70 14.15
C PHE A 189 6.46 5.43 13.45
N ALA A 190 7.52 6.06 13.94
CA ALA A 190 8.85 5.90 13.36
C ALA A 190 9.47 4.53 13.68
N ASP A 191 9.20 4.02 14.87
CA ASP A 191 9.71 2.74 15.36
C ASP A 191 8.78 2.13 16.43
N ALA A 192 9.15 0.95 16.92
CA ALA A 192 8.40 0.25 17.95
C ALA A 192 8.40 0.98 19.30
N GLU A 193 9.46 1.73 19.61
CA GLU A 193 9.56 2.45 20.88
C GLU A 193 8.50 3.54 21.00
N GLU A 194 8.25 4.28 19.91
CA GLU A 194 7.14 5.24 19.87
C GLU A 194 5.78 4.58 20.08
N VAL A 195 5.58 3.35 19.54
CA VAL A 195 4.32 2.61 19.73
C VAL A 195 4.19 2.17 21.18
N TYR A 196 5.25 1.61 21.77
CA TYR A 196 5.24 1.16 23.17
C TYR A 196 4.99 2.32 24.13
N ASN A 197 5.60 3.48 23.88
CA ASN A 197 5.35 4.69 24.68
C ASN A 197 3.87 5.12 24.64
N ALA A 198 3.21 4.96 23.49
CA ALA A 198 1.76 5.19 23.41
C ALA A 198 0.96 4.14 24.19
N LEU A 199 1.41 2.88 24.21
CA LEU A 199 0.75 1.77 24.90
C LEU A 199 1.00 1.75 26.41
N GLU A 200 1.91 2.55 26.97
CA GLU A 200 2.14 2.66 28.43
C GLU A 200 0.88 3.08 29.22
N ALA A 201 -0.09 3.69 28.55
CA ALA A 201 -1.37 4.05 29.15
C ALA A 201 -2.31 2.85 29.37
N GLU A 202 -2.02 1.69 28.78
CA GLU A 202 -2.82 0.47 28.99
C GLU A 202 -2.53 -0.17 30.35
N THR A 203 -3.58 -0.50 31.07
CA THR A 203 -3.49 -1.07 32.43
C THR A 203 -3.88 -2.55 32.48
N ALA A 204 -4.40 -3.11 31.38
CA ALA A 204 -4.82 -4.50 31.27
C ALA A 204 -4.89 -4.93 29.79
N GLY A 205 -4.97 -6.22 29.53
CA GLY A 205 -5.00 -6.78 28.17
C GLY A 205 -3.61 -6.80 27.56
N HIS A 206 -2.61 -7.13 28.37
CA HIS A 206 -1.24 -7.33 27.92
C HIS A 206 -1.09 -8.72 27.32
N TYR A 207 -0.18 -8.84 26.37
CA TYR A 207 0.20 -10.12 25.78
C TYR A 207 0.57 -11.14 26.87
N LEU A 208 0.08 -12.36 26.75
CA LEU A 208 0.16 -13.53 27.66
C LEU A 208 -0.67 -13.40 28.94
N LEU A 209 -0.89 -12.24 29.49
CA LEU A 209 -1.60 -12.06 30.76
C LEU A 209 -2.75 -11.05 30.60
N GLY A 210 -3.94 -11.58 30.39
CA GLY A 210 -5.18 -10.82 30.34
C GLY A 210 -5.79 -10.56 31.73
N ARG A 211 -7.01 -10.03 31.71
CA ARG A 211 -7.81 -9.83 32.93
C ARG A 211 -8.07 -11.18 33.61
N ASN A 212 -8.15 -11.19 34.92
CA ASN A 212 -8.37 -12.39 35.75
C ASN A 212 -7.36 -13.52 35.49
N LYS A 213 -6.14 -13.19 35.06
CA LYS A 213 -5.06 -14.16 34.73
C LYS A 213 -5.41 -15.12 33.61
N PHE A 214 -6.39 -14.77 32.76
CA PHE A 214 -6.67 -15.54 31.58
C PHE A 214 -5.48 -15.53 30.64
N TRP A 215 -5.34 -16.60 29.90
CA TRP A 215 -4.52 -16.60 28.71
C TRP A 215 -4.95 -15.47 27.77
N HIS A 216 -3.99 -14.75 27.21
CA HIS A 216 -4.26 -13.65 26.29
C HIS A 216 -3.26 -13.63 25.14
N GLY A 217 -3.69 -14.09 23.96
CA GLY A 217 -2.85 -14.28 22.77
C GLY A 217 -2.41 -13.01 22.09
N GLY A 218 -2.94 -11.85 22.47
CA GLY A 218 -2.69 -10.56 21.83
C GLY A 218 -2.46 -9.41 22.80
N ILE A 219 -2.77 -8.20 22.31
CA ILE A 219 -2.73 -6.95 23.11
C ILE A 219 -4.05 -6.20 22.96
N HIS A 220 -4.43 -5.43 23.97
CA HIS A 220 -5.46 -4.42 23.84
C HIS A 220 -4.86 -3.06 23.46
N ILE A 221 -5.56 -2.36 22.58
CA ILE A 221 -5.36 -0.93 22.28
C ILE A 221 -6.67 -0.24 22.62
N SER A 222 -6.64 0.70 23.57
CA SER A 222 -7.84 1.36 24.04
C SER A 222 -7.82 2.87 23.75
N ASN A 223 -8.90 3.55 24.13
CA ASN A 223 -8.96 5.01 24.09
C ASN A 223 -7.94 5.70 25.03
N ALA A 224 -7.28 4.97 25.92
CA ALA A 224 -6.18 5.49 26.72
C ALA A 224 -4.92 5.71 25.90
N SER A 225 -4.59 4.77 25.01
CA SER A 225 -3.40 4.79 24.16
C SER A 225 -3.66 5.34 22.75
N ALA A 226 -4.88 5.19 22.23
CA ALA A 226 -5.25 5.57 20.87
C ALA A 226 -6.64 6.26 20.79
N PRO A 227 -6.85 7.40 21.46
CA PRO A 227 -8.15 8.09 21.47
C PRO A 227 -8.61 8.51 20.07
N GLN A 228 -7.68 8.78 19.14
CA GLN A 228 -7.98 9.06 17.74
C GLN A 228 -8.71 7.91 17.04
N CYS A 229 -8.54 6.66 17.51
CA CYS A 229 -9.14 5.49 16.88
C CYS A 229 -10.61 5.27 17.25
N ILE A 230 -11.22 6.17 18.01
CA ILE A 230 -12.66 6.21 18.23
C ILE A 230 -13.38 6.84 17.02
N LEU A 231 -12.82 7.95 16.48
CA LEU A 231 -13.52 8.80 15.50
C LEU A 231 -12.73 9.01 14.21
N ASN A 232 -11.46 9.40 14.30
CA ASN A 232 -10.74 10.04 13.20
C ASN A 232 -9.86 9.05 12.42
N GLU A 233 -9.14 8.17 13.13
CA GLU A 233 -8.20 7.22 12.54
C GLU A 233 -8.67 5.79 12.77
N PRO A 234 -8.86 4.97 11.73
CA PRO A 234 -9.22 3.58 11.92
C PRO A 234 -8.03 2.76 12.46
N ILE A 235 -8.34 1.64 13.11
CA ILE A 235 -7.42 0.52 13.25
C ILE A 235 -7.11 0.00 11.86
N ARG A 236 -5.86 -0.37 11.60
CA ARG A 236 -5.35 -0.66 10.26
C ARG A 236 -4.76 -2.06 10.14
N CYS A 237 -4.85 -2.63 8.96
CA CYS A 237 -4.24 -3.91 8.65
C CYS A 237 -2.72 -3.83 8.80
N MET A 238 -2.11 -4.78 9.52
CA MET A 238 -0.68 -4.77 9.83
C MET A 238 0.21 -5.25 8.69
N ALA A 239 -0.32 -6.06 7.77
CA ALA A 239 0.45 -6.58 6.63
C ALA A 239 -0.46 -6.81 5.40
N ASP A 240 0.15 -6.88 4.22
CA ASP A 240 -0.57 -7.29 3.01
C ASP A 240 -1.14 -8.70 3.20
N GLY A 241 -2.39 -8.93 2.79
CA GLY A 241 -3.03 -10.22 2.99
C GLY A 241 -4.42 -10.34 2.37
N GLU A 242 -5.19 -11.24 2.93
CA GLU A 242 -6.55 -11.56 2.52
C GLU A 242 -7.45 -11.68 3.76
N VAL A 243 -8.53 -10.91 3.82
CA VAL A 243 -9.57 -11.09 4.83
C VAL A 243 -10.26 -12.42 4.54
N VAL A 244 -10.12 -13.37 5.46
CA VAL A 244 -10.68 -14.73 5.31
C VAL A 244 -11.98 -14.92 6.07
N ALA A 245 -12.19 -14.14 7.13
CA ALA A 245 -13.45 -14.12 7.86
C ALA A 245 -13.63 -12.80 8.62
N TYR A 246 -14.87 -12.44 8.87
CA TYR A 246 -15.23 -11.35 9.77
C TYR A 246 -16.60 -11.60 10.40
N ARG A 247 -16.86 -10.94 11.53
CA ARG A 247 -18.19 -10.77 12.11
C ARG A 247 -18.40 -9.28 12.33
N LEU A 248 -19.55 -8.78 11.90
CA LEU A 248 -19.96 -7.41 12.10
C LEU A 248 -21.25 -7.40 12.91
N ASN A 249 -21.21 -6.99 14.16
CA ASN A 249 -22.45 -6.81 14.90
C ASN A 249 -23.30 -5.70 14.29
N GLU A 250 -24.59 -5.86 14.27
CA GLU A 250 -25.50 -4.79 13.82
C GLU A 250 -25.43 -3.57 14.75
N ASP A 251 -25.50 -3.82 16.07
CA ASP A 251 -25.29 -2.85 17.15
C ASP A 251 -24.53 -3.53 18.31
N TYR A 252 -24.22 -2.79 19.36
CA TYR A 252 -23.63 -3.38 20.56
C TYR A 252 -24.48 -4.51 21.12
N LEU A 253 -23.84 -5.60 21.45
CA LEU A 253 -24.43 -6.68 22.24
C LEU A 253 -24.54 -6.19 23.70
N LYS A 254 -25.42 -6.85 24.47
CA LYS A 254 -25.68 -6.46 25.86
C LYS A 254 -25.63 -7.68 26.78
N SER A 255 -24.91 -7.59 27.86
CA SER A 255 -25.07 -8.48 29.00
C SER A 255 -25.79 -7.73 30.12
N THR A 256 -26.73 -8.38 30.80
CA THR A 256 -27.53 -7.74 31.84
C THR A 256 -27.06 -8.12 33.21
N PHE A 257 -26.76 -7.11 34.02
CA PHE A 257 -26.42 -7.26 35.43
C PHE A 257 -27.58 -6.75 36.30
N GLY A 258 -27.94 -7.50 37.31
CA GLY A 258 -29.03 -7.18 38.20
C GLY A 258 -30.42 -7.57 37.67
N THR A 259 -31.47 -7.28 38.42
CA THR A 259 -32.86 -7.61 38.08
C THR A 259 -33.81 -6.42 38.36
N GLY A 260 -34.93 -6.38 37.66
CA GLY A 260 -35.95 -5.34 37.85
C GLY A 260 -35.44 -3.93 37.51
N GLU A 261 -35.80 -2.95 38.35
CA GLU A 261 -35.41 -1.53 38.14
C GLU A 261 -33.89 -1.26 38.33
N THR A 262 -33.16 -2.20 38.96
CA THR A 262 -31.72 -2.10 39.16
C THR A 262 -30.91 -2.75 38.04
N ALA A 263 -31.57 -3.33 37.04
CA ALA A 263 -30.90 -3.96 35.91
C ALA A 263 -30.10 -2.95 35.11
N LYS A 264 -28.83 -3.24 34.90
CA LYS A 264 -27.92 -2.47 34.02
C LYS A 264 -27.57 -3.30 32.81
N ASN A 265 -27.65 -2.71 31.62
CA ASN A 265 -27.17 -3.31 30.40
C ASN A 265 -25.74 -2.86 30.16
N LEU A 266 -24.83 -3.79 29.97
CA LEU A 266 -23.42 -3.55 29.69
C LEU A 266 -23.16 -3.80 28.22
N ASP A 267 -22.81 -2.77 27.48
CA ASP A 267 -22.55 -2.79 26.04
C ASP A 267 -21.21 -3.46 25.74
N TYR A 268 -21.16 -4.26 24.66
CA TYR A 268 -19.92 -4.83 24.14
C TYR A 268 -20.02 -5.17 22.65
N SER A 269 -18.89 -5.43 22.04
CA SER A 269 -18.82 -5.88 20.63
C SER A 269 -18.05 -7.19 20.51
N SER A 270 -18.62 -8.11 19.74
CA SER A 270 -17.95 -9.31 19.26
C SER A 270 -17.59 -9.23 17.77
N SER A 271 -17.65 -8.03 17.19
CA SER A 271 -17.21 -7.79 15.82
C SER A 271 -15.73 -8.05 15.68
N PHE A 272 -15.34 -8.78 14.64
CA PHE A 272 -13.94 -9.08 14.35
C PHE A 272 -13.62 -9.07 12.86
N CYS A 273 -12.34 -8.94 12.54
CA CYS A 273 -11.77 -9.17 11.23
C CYS A 273 -10.56 -10.10 11.38
N LEU A 274 -10.52 -11.18 10.61
CA LEU A 274 -9.42 -12.14 10.53
C LEU A 274 -8.79 -12.06 9.15
N VAL A 275 -7.49 -11.76 9.12
CA VAL A 275 -6.70 -11.64 7.89
C VAL A 275 -5.66 -12.74 7.85
N ARG A 276 -5.58 -13.45 6.73
CA ARG A 276 -4.53 -14.42 6.42
C ARG A 276 -3.42 -13.71 5.65
N HIS A 277 -2.18 -13.95 6.05
CA HIS A 277 -0.99 -13.41 5.43
C HIS A 277 -0.08 -14.55 4.98
N GLU A 278 0.59 -14.39 3.85
CA GLU A 278 1.57 -15.37 3.36
C GLU A 278 2.89 -14.66 3.04
N TYR A 279 3.81 -14.71 4.00
CA TYR A 279 5.14 -14.16 3.83
C TYR A 279 6.04 -15.15 3.11
N LYS A 280 6.78 -14.63 2.12
CA LYS A 280 7.91 -15.32 1.48
C LYS A 280 9.05 -14.32 1.32
N SER A 281 10.23 -14.69 1.81
CA SER A 281 11.42 -13.89 1.61
C SER A 281 11.88 -13.92 0.14
N ALA A 282 12.77 -13.00 -0.24
CA ALA A 282 13.56 -13.20 -1.45
C ALA A 282 14.39 -14.50 -1.33
N PRO A 283 14.71 -15.16 -2.47
CA PRO A 283 15.61 -16.29 -2.46
C PRO A 283 17.01 -15.88 -1.96
N ASN A 284 17.67 -16.75 -1.20
CA ASN A 284 19.04 -16.51 -0.77
C ASN A 284 19.97 -16.38 -2.00
N PRO A 285 20.62 -15.22 -2.21
CA PRO A 285 21.46 -14.99 -3.38
C PRO A 285 22.87 -15.56 -3.24
N GLU A 286 23.31 -15.93 -2.02
CA GLU A 286 24.68 -16.34 -1.74
C GLU A 286 24.98 -17.70 -2.32
N ASP A 287 26.17 -17.88 -2.92
CA ASP A 287 26.64 -19.16 -3.40
C ASP A 287 26.89 -20.12 -2.25
N GLY A 288 26.36 -21.33 -2.36
CA GLY A 288 26.48 -22.36 -1.32
C GLY A 288 25.22 -23.23 -1.20
N PRO A 289 25.14 -24.08 -0.15
CA PRO A 289 24.04 -25.03 0.02
C PRO A 289 22.65 -24.40 0.26
N ASN A 290 22.62 -23.15 0.57
CA ASN A 290 21.35 -22.40 0.83
C ASN A 290 20.95 -21.48 -0.33
N LYS A 291 21.69 -21.46 -1.43
CA LYS A 291 21.35 -20.64 -2.60
C LYS A 291 19.95 -20.98 -3.12
N GLY A 292 19.13 -19.96 -3.28
CA GLY A 292 17.76 -20.09 -3.75
C GLY A 292 16.73 -20.49 -2.68
N LYS A 293 17.16 -20.86 -1.46
CA LYS A 293 16.22 -21.14 -0.37
C LYS A 293 15.52 -19.86 0.09
N GLN A 294 14.30 -20.00 0.57
CA GLN A 294 13.46 -18.92 1.08
C GLN A 294 12.92 -19.27 2.46
N ASN A 295 12.79 -18.28 3.33
CA ASN A 295 11.98 -18.39 4.53
C ASN A 295 10.54 -18.01 4.19
N GLY A 296 9.58 -18.76 4.71
CA GLY A 296 8.15 -18.48 4.53
C GLY A 296 7.37 -18.70 5.81
N LEU A 297 6.29 -17.96 5.98
CA LEU A 297 5.38 -18.10 7.11
C LEU A 297 3.97 -17.70 6.67
N ILE A 298 3.01 -18.60 6.89
CA ILE A 298 1.59 -18.25 6.85
C ILE A 298 1.19 -17.88 8.27
N PHE A 299 0.70 -16.66 8.47
CA PHE A 299 0.24 -16.17 9.76
C PHE A 299 -1.09 -15.45 9.62
N TYR A 300 -1.73 -15.23 10.73
CA TYR A 300 -3.02 -14.55 10.80
C TYR A 300 -2.92 -13.34 11.73
N SER A 301 -3.62 -12.25 11.37
CA SER A 301 -3.90 -11.15 12.29
C SER A 301 -5.39 -11.08 12.59
N LEU A 302 -5.73 -11.08 13.86
CA LEU A 302 -7.10 -10.96 14.35
C LEU A 302 -7.27 -9.59 15.01
N TYR A 303 -8.38 -8.95 14.71
CA TYR A 303 -8.82 -7.68 15.29
C TYR A 303 -10.22 -7.90 15.86
N MET A 304 -10.35 -7.97 17.19
CA MET A 304 -11.60 -8.26 17.90
C MET A 304 -12.11 -7.02 18.63
N HIS A 305 -13.38 -6.96 18.94
CA HIS A 305 -14.09 -5.87 19.62
C HIS A 305 -14.23 -4.60 18.77
N LEU A 306 -14.29 -4.74 17.45
CA LEU A 306 -14.46 -3.63 16.53
C LEU A 306 -15.84 -2.96 16.68
N LEU A 307 -15.93 -1.71 16.25
CA LEU A 307 -17.15 -0.90 16.25
C LEU A 307 -18.29 -1.59 15.46
N PRO A 308 -19.50 -1.71 16.00
CA PRO A 308 -20.65 -2.25 15.28
C PRO A 308 -21.14 -1.35 14.13
N TYR A 309 -21.85 -1.95 13.17
CA TYR A 309 -22.30 -1.29 11.94
C TYR A 309 -23.10 0.01 12.17
N LYS A 310 -24.11 -0.06 13.05
CA LYS A 310 -24.98 1.10 13.34
C LYS A 310 -24.27 2.29 13.98
N ARG A 311 -23.05 2.10 14.47
CA ARG A 311 -22.25 3.14 15.14
C ARG A 311 -21.25 3.84 14.21
N TYR A 312 -21.16 3.46 12.94
CA TYR A 312 -20.30 4.14 11.96
C TYR A 312 -20.76 5.56 11.63
N PRO A 313 -22.06 5.85 11.42
CA PRO A 313 -22.52 7.25 11.39
C PRO A 313 -22.22 7.94 12.71
N LEU A 314 -21.69 9.18 12.66
CA LEU A 314 -21.38 9.94 13.86
C LEU A 314 -22.68 10.33 14.60
N ALA A 315 -22.73 10.10 15.91
CA ALA A 315 -23.78 10.64 16.77
C ALA A 315 -23.65 12.18 16.87
N GLU A 316 -24.71 12.89 17.24
CA GLU A 316 -24.68 14.36 17.29
C GLU A 316 -23.57 14.92 18.19
N ASN A 317 -23.29 14.28 19.31
CA ASN A 317 -22.22 14.64 20.24
C ASN A 317 -20.81 14.22 19.77
N GLU A 318 -20.71 13.42 18.72
CA GLU A 318 -19.44 12.99 18.09
C GLU A 318 -19.09 13.86 16.87
N LYS A 319 -20.06 14.60 16.33
CA LYS A 319 -19.84 15.46 15.17
C LYS A 319 -18.89 16.60 15.52
N PRO A 320 -17.83 16.83 14.71
CA PRO A 320 -17.00 17.99 14.90
C PRO A 320 -17.81 19.26 14.67
N ASN A 321 -17.32 20.38 15.17
CA ASN A 321 -17.91 21.69 14.85
C ASN A 321 -18.03 21.85 13.33
N PRO A 322 -19.17 22.35 12.82
CA PRO A 322 -19.34 22.56 11.39
C PRO A 322 -18.26 23.49 10.83
N ILE A 323 -17.67 23.11 9.71
CA ILE A 323 -16.77 23.97 8.95
C ILE A 323 -17.53 24.51 7.76
N VAL A 324 -17.43 25.82 7.54
CA VAL A 324 -18.05 26.47 6.39
C VAL A 324 -17.00 27.22 5.56
N THR A 325 -17.21 27.22 4.26
CA THR A 325 -16.37 27.93 3.30
C THR A 325 -17.14 29.09 2.69
N MET A 326 -16.60 30.30 2.78
CA MET A 326 -17.25 31.52 2.23
C MET A 326 -17.29 31.45 0.69
N THR A 327 -18.47 31.56 0.12
CA THR A 327 -18.70 31.57 -1.35
C THR A 327 -18.65 32.97 -1.96
N VAL A 328 -18.86 33.99 -1.14
CA VAL A 328 -18.87 35.41 -1.53
C VAL A 328 -17.67 36.14 -0.95
N LYS A 329 -17.25 37.22 -1.59
CA LYS A 329 -16.25 38.17 -1.08
C LYS A 329 -16.94 39.28 -0.30
N ASP A 330 -16.16 39.95 0.55
CA ASP A 330 -16.55 41.20 1.21
C ASP A 330 -17.75 41.08 2.15
N PHE A 331 -17.90 39.91 2.83
CA PHE A 331 -18.96 39.73 3.80
C PHE A 331 -18.54 40.24 5.20
N LYS A 332 -19.42 41.01 5.88
CA LYS A 332 -19.12 41.63 7.17
C LYS A 332 -18.72 40.61 8.23
N ALA A 333 -17.60 40.87 8.91
CA ALA A 333 -17.12 40.12 10.07
C ALA A 333 -17.09 41.08 11.29
N TYR A 334 -17.49 40.59 12.44
CA TYR A 334 -17.59 41.35 13.69
C TYR A 334 -16.69 40.75 14.75
N ASP A 335 -16.10 41.61 15.61
CA ASP A 335 -15.28 41.12 16.72
C ASP A 335 -16.14 40.59 17.87
N ASP A 336 -17.28 41.19 18.11
CA ASP A 336 -18.24 40.78 19.12
C ASP A 336 -19.59 40.47 18.49
N PHE A 337 -20.48 39.83 19.26
CA PHE A 337 -21.83 39.49 18.84
C PHE A 337 -22.61 40.73 18.45
N PRO A 338 -23.05 40.91 17.19
CA PRO A 338 -23.73 42.10 16.74
C PRO A 338 -25.17 42.14 17.22
N ALA A 339 -25.43 42.85 18.32
CA ALA A 339 -26.74 42.97 18.92
C ALA A 339 -27.69 43.97 18.20
N SER A 340 -27.24 44.66 17.14
CA SER A 340 -28.03 45.61 16.36
C SER A 340 -27.50 45.73 14.92
N ASN A 341 -28.34 46.19 14.00
CA ASN A 341 -28.03 46.34 12.57
C ASN A 341 -26.89 47.33 12.28
N ASN A 342 -26.56 48.23 13.21
CA ASN A 342 -25.50 49.22 13.06
C ASN A 342 -24.22 48.90 13.85
N PHE A 343 -24.06 47.66 14.26
CA PHE A 343 -22.87 47.20 15.00
C PHE A 343 -21.61 47.41 14.16
N PRO A 344 -20.53 47.99 14.73
CA PRO A 344 -19.30 48.21 13.99
C PRO A 344 -18.61 46.89 13.64
N TYR A 345 -17.99 46.84 12.46
CA TYR A 345 -17.23 45.71 12.01
C TYR A 345 -15.82 46.11 11.59
N PRO A 346 -14.78 45.37 12.01
CA PRO A 346 -13.39 45.71 11.71
C PRO A 346 -13.01 45.42 10.24
N GLY A 347 -13.73 44.53 9.56
CA GLY A 347 -13.42 44.17 8.19
C GLY A 347 -14.42 43.21 7.58
N LYS A 348 -14.05 42.62 6.46
CA LYS A 348 -14.88 41.72 5.67
C LYS A 348 -14.17 40.39 5.41
N LEU A 349 -14.90 39.29 5.49
CA LEU A 349 -14.42 37.94 5.13
C LEU A 349 -14.09 37.87 3.64
N ALA A 350 -12.92 37.38 3.34
CA ALA A 350 -12.50 37.09 1.98
C ALA A 350 -13.24 35.84 1.44
N LYS A 351 -13.46 35.78 0.14
CA LYS A 351 -13.97 34.56 -0.50
C LYS A 351 -13.01 33.39 -0.23
N HIS A 352 -13.56 32.19 -0.06
CA HIS A 352 -12.84 30.95 0.29
C HIS A 352 -12.25 30.92 1.72
N THR A 353 -12.57 31.91 2.58
CA THR A 353 -12.26 31.80 4.00
C THR A 353 -13.03 30.61 4.59
N LYS A 354 -12.31 29.72 5.28
CA LYS A 354 -12.87 28.58 6.02
C LYS A 354 -12.97 28.93 7.50
N LEU A 355 -14.14 28.68 8.07
CA LEU A 355 -14.48 28.99 9.45
C LEU A 355 -15.03 27.76 10.15
N GLU A 356 -14.44 27.39 11.29
CA GLU A 356 -15.01 26.41 12.22
C GLU A 356 -16.03 27.13 13.12
N ILE A 357 -17.26 26.66 13.16
CA ILE A 357 -18.36 27.28 13.90
C ILE A 357 -18.33 26.86 15.35
N LEU A 358 -17.98 27.78 16.24
CA LEU A 358 -17.83 27.52 17.67
C LEU A 358 -19.11 27.77 18.46
N GLU A 359 -19.88 28.81 18.07
CA GLU A 359 -21.03 29.28 18.81
C GLU A 359 -22.06 29.90 17.85
N LYS A 360 -23.34 29.80 18.21
CA LYS A 360 -24.44 30.42 17.47
C LYS A 360 -25.34 31.23 18.42
N ARG A 361 -25.73 32.45 18.02
CA ARG A 361 -26.70 33.29 18.73
C ARG A 361 -27.64 33.97 17.74
N SER A 362 -28.89 34.08 18.08
CA SER A 362 -29.91 34.69 17.22
C SER A 362 -30.36 36.06 17.72
N VAL A 363 -30.60 36.97 16.79
CA VAL A 363 -31.24 38.25 16.99
C VAL A 363 -32.30 38.40 15.90
N GLU A 364 -33.55 38.52 16.30
CA GLU A 364 -34.70 38.54 15.37
C GLU A 364 -34.66 37.28 14.46
N ASP A 365 -34.70 37.48 13.15
CA ASP A 365 -34.70 36.45 12.14
C ASP A 365 -33.29 36.01 11.67
N VAL A 366 -32.23 36.59 12.29
CA VAL A 366 -30.83 36.29 11.90
C VAL A 366 -30.10 35.55 13.00
N THR A 367 -29.55 34.39 12.66
CA THR A 367 -28.60 33.68 13.50
C THR A 367 -27.19 34.07 13.07
N TYR A 368 -26.40 34.56 14.01
CA TYR A 368 -24.96 34.81 13.83
C TYR A 368 -24.17 33.64 14.36
N ALA A 369 -23.07 33.35 13.71
CA ALA A 369 -22.12 32.35 14.15
C ALA A 369 -20.76 32.94 14.50
N LYS A 370 -20.16 32.47 15.59
CA LYS A 370 -18.79 32.74 15.95
C LYS A 370 -17.91 31.70 15.27
N GLY A 371 -17.10 32.12 14.33
CA GLY A 371 -16.24 31.23 13.54
C GLY A 371 -14.76 31.48 13.79
N LYS A 372 -14.00 30.41 14.03
CA LYS A 372 -12.53 30.44 14.06
C LYS A 372 -12.01 30.27 12.65
N ILE A 373 -11.13 31.18 12.23
CA ILE A 373 -10.56 31.17 10.90
C ILE A 373 -9.55 30.01 10.78
N LEU A 374 -9.85 29.01 9.95
CA LEU A 374 -8.97 27.89 9.63
C LEU A 374 -8.12 28.17 8.40
N PHE A 375 -8.66 28.92 7.45
CA PHE A 375 -8.00 29.32 6.21
C PHE A 375 -8.56 30.67 5.74
N GLY A 376 -7.73 31.51 5.11
CA GLY A 376 -8.15 32.82 4.61
C GLY A 376 -7.96 33.93 5.63
N SER A 377 -8.79 34.98 5.57
CA SER A 377 -8.62 36.15 6.44
C SER A 377 -9.82 37.12 6.39
N VAL A 378 -9.89 38.02 7.36
CA VAL A 378 -10.73 39.23 7.31
C VAL A 378 -9.88 40.40 6.86
N LYS A 379 -10.39 41.22 5.95
CA LYS A 379 -9.70 42.38 5.38
C LYS A 379 -10.49 43.66 5.53
N HIS A 380 -9.78 44.80 5.75
CA HIS A 380 -10.33 46.15 5.62
C HIS A 380 -9.61 46.81 4.44
N GLY A 381 -10.31 46.97 3.32
CA GLY A 381 -9.68 47.31 2.03
C GLY A 381 -8.67 46.23 1.62
N SER A 382 -7.42 46.63 1.40
CA SER A 382 -6.29 45.72 1.13
C SER A 382 -5.60 45.16 2.37
N THR A 383 -5.88 45.74 3.55
CA THR A 383 -5.19 45.40 4.80
C THR A 383 -5.86 44.20 5.47
N LYS A 384 -5.08 43.19 5.86
CA LYS A 384 -5.52 42.06 6.65
C LYS A 384 -5.68 42.48 8.11
N VAL A 385 -6.85 42.27 8.68
CA VAL A 385 -7.18 42.68 10.07
C VAL A 385 -7.41 41.49 10.98
N ARG A 386 -7.76 40.29 10.44
CA ARG A 386 -7.80 39.02 11.19
C ARG A 386 -7.24 37.93 10.33
N ASP A 387 -6.57 36.96 10.98
CA ASP A 387 -5.84 35.88 10.34
C ASP A 387 -6.24 34.51 10.90
N VAL A 388 -5.66 33.46 10.35
CA VAL A 388 -5.83 32.06 10.80
C VAL A 388 -5.62 31.95 12.31
N GLY A 389 -6.53 31.21 12.97
CA GLY A 389 -6.57 31.01 14.42
C GLY A 389 -7.38 32.05 15.19
N GLN A 390 -7.70 33.19 14.58
CA GLN A 390 -8.54 34.24 15.21
C GLN A 390 -10.02 33.99 14.98
N GLU A 391 -10.85 34.48 15.87
CA GLU A 391 -12.30 34.29 15.89
C GLU A 391 -13.03 35.56 15.44
N VAL A 392 -14.15 35.38 14.75
CA VAL A 392 -15.02 36.47 14.29
C VAL A 392 -16.48 36.02 14.28
N TRP A 393 -17.39 36.95 14.50
CA TRP A 393 -18.83 36.77 14.29
C TRP A 393 -19.22 37.17 12.88
N PHE A 394 -20.20 36.45 12.31
CA PHE A 394 -20.77 36.77 11.00
C PHE A 394 -22.22 36.27 10.92
N ALA A 395 -23.07 36.91 10.08
CA ALA A 395 -24.42 36.41 9.87
C ALA A 395 -24.37 35.06 9.17
N TYR A 396 -24.97 34.05 9.80
CA TYR A 396 -24.85 32.65 9.44
C TYR A 396 -26.12 32.11 8.78
N LEU A 397 -27.28 32.24 9.46
CA LEU A 397 -28.58 31.84 8.92
C LEU A 397 -29.54 33.05 8.94
N LYS A 398 -30.57 32.98 8.09
CA LYS A 398 -31.74 33.82 8.15
C LYS A 398 -32.99 32.96 7.98
N ASN A 399 -33.92 33.01 8.93
CA ASN A 399 -35.07 32.12 8.99
C ASN A 399 -34.66 30.63 8.88
N ASP A 400 -33.61 30.22 9.61
CA ASP A 400 -33.00 28.87 9.63
C ASP A 400 -32.42 28.38 8.32
N GLU A 401 -32.37 29.21 7.27
CA GLU A 401 -31.71 28.91 6.01
C GLU A 401 -30.34 29.62 5.90
N PRO A 402 -29.38 29.10 5.12
CA PRO A 402 -28.09 29.76 4.91
C PRO A 402 -28.26 31.20 4.49
N TYR A 403 -27.59 32.13 5.21
CA TYR A 403 -27.70 33.55 4.93
C TYR A 403 -27.35 33.85 3.47
N GLN A 404 -28.17 34.65 2.79
CA GLN A 404 -28.04 35.00 1.38
C GLN A 404 -27.61 36.46 1.20
N ASN A 405 -26.82 36.71 0.18
CA ASN A 405 -26.49 38.06 -0.23
C ASN A 405 -27.65 38.70 -1.03
N SER A 406 -27.49 39.96 -1.43
CA SER A 406 -28.49 40.72 -2.22
C SER A 406 -28.84 40.08 -3.58
N SER A 407 -28.01 39.14 -4.05
CA SER A 407 -28.26 38.39 -5.27
C SER A 407 -28.86 37.00 -5.03
N HIS A 408 -29.42 36.76 -3.85
CA HIS A 408 -30.04 35.50 -3.41
C HIS A 408 -29.07 34.28 -3.48
N LYS A 409 -27.78 34.51 -3.31
CA LYS A 409 -26.78 33.45 -3.22
C LYS A 409 -26.41 33.22 -1.76
N ALA A 410 -26.37 31.96 -1.33
CA ALA A 410 -25.83 31.59 -0.02
C ALA A 410 -24.41 32.09 0.13
N ILE A 411 -24.09 32.72 1.26
CA ILE A 411 -22.77 33.33 1.49
C ILE A 411 -21.70 32.32 1.88
N TRP A 412 -22.10 31.12 2.28
CA TRP A 412 -21.23 30.03 2.64
C TRP A 412 -21.83 28.69 2.18
N VAL A 413 -20.98 27.70 2.14
CA VAL A 413 -21.34 26.28 1.94
C VAL A 413 -20.65 25.48 3.05
N ALA A 414 -21.38 24.53 3.62
CA ALA A 414 -20.80 23.64 4.61
C ALA A 414 -19.81 22.67 3.93
N ASP A 415 -18.67 22.48 4.56
CA ASP A 415 -17.78 21.38 4.20
C ASP A 415 -18.44 20.05 4.62
N ALA A 416 -18.17 18.98 3.89
CA ALA A 416 -18.67 17.66 4.25
C ALA A 416 -18.12 17.25 5.63
N ILE A 417 -19.01 16.77 6.51
CA ILE A 417 -18.60 16.21 7.80
C ILE A 417 -17.86 14.89 7.50
N PRO A 418 -16.65 14.70 8.00
CA PRO A 418 -15.96 13.43 7.84
C PRO A 418 -16.78 12.30 8.46
N GLU A 419 -17.06 11.26 7.71
CA GLU A 419 -17.66 10.03 8.24
C GLU A 419 -16.55 9.04 8.60
N ARG A 420 -16.83 8.11 9.53
CA ARG A 420 -15.94 6.97 9.78
C ARG A 420 -15.80 6.14 8.51
N ALA A 421 -14.56 5.86 8.11
CA ALA A 421 -14.28 5.07 6.91
C ALA A 421 -14.81 3.64 7.07
N ARG A 422 -15.69 3.22 6.18
CA ARG A 422 -16.22 1.85 6.18
C ARG A 422 -15.21 0.89 5.57
N PRO A 423 -14.91 -0.22 6.23
CA PRO A 423 -14.01 -1.24 5.70
C PRO A 423 -14.48 -1.81 4.36
N LYS A 424 -13.54 -2.04 3.45
CA LYS A 424 -13.83 -2.53 2.09
C LYS A 424 -14.16 -4.02 2.04
N TYR A 425 -13.86 -4.79 3.08
CA TYR A 425 -14.10 -6.24 3.13
C TYR A 425 -15.53 -6.60 3.49
N TRP A 426 -16.37 -5.65 3.92
CA TRP A 426 -17.76 -5.93 4.22
C TRP A 426 -18.51 -6.38 2.97
N GLN A 427 -19.37 -7.37 3.17
CA GLN A 427 -20.24 -7.90 2.12
C GLN A 427 -21.69 -7.52 2.38
N GLY A 428 -22.45 -7.29 1.33
CA GLY A 428 -23.84 -6.92 1.42
C GLY A 428 -24.34 -6.25 0.13
N LYS A 429 -25.52 -5.68 0.22
CA LYS A 429 -26.14 -4.98 -0.90
C LYS A 429 -25.47 -3.64 -1.17
N VAL A 430 -25.11 -3.42 -2.42
CA VAL A 430 -24.48 -2.19 -2.92
C VAL A 430 -25.45 -1.51 -3.86
N LYS A 431 -25.75 -0.23 -3.61
CA LYS A 431 -26.36 0.66 -4.59
C LYS A 431 -25.26 1.34 -5.38
N ALA A 432 -25.36 1.28 -6.70
CA ALA A 432 -24.36 1.84 -7.59
C ALA A 432 -25.02 2.70 -8.67
N LYS A 433 -24.50 3.91 -8.84
CA LYS A 433 -24.91 4.83 -9.90
C LYS A 433 -24.08 4.60 -11.13
N THR A 434 -24.72 4.45 -12.28
CA THR A 434 -24.01 4.24 -13.55
C THR A 434 -23.32 5.53 -14.02
N THR A 435 -22.04 5.42 -14.38
CA THR A 435 -21.22 6.53 -14.89
C THR A 435 -21.13 6.52 -16.41
N GLN A 436 -21.44 5.39 -17.03
CA GLN A 436 -21.56 5.23 -18.46
C GLN A 436 -22.75 4.30 -18.76
N ARG A 437 -23.10 4.13 -20.04
CA ARG A 437 -24.14 3.17 -20.44
C ARG A 437 -23.68 1.77 -20.13
N LEU A 438 -24.56 0.97 -19.52
CA LEU A 438 -24.26 -0.41 -19.17
C LEU A 438 -25.00 -1.38 -20.09
N ALA A 439 -24.24 -2.24 -20.74
CA ALA A 439 -24.78 -3.40 -21.42
C ALA A 439 -25.30 -4.41 -20.38
N MET A 440 -26.46 -5.01 -20.65
CA MET A 440 -27.08 -6.04 -19.84
C MET A 440 -26.78 -7.43 -20.39
N TYR A 441 -26.47 -8.36 -19.50
CA TYR A 441 -26.15 -9.75 -19.84
C TYR A 441 -27.07 -10.72 -19.09
N GLY A 442 -27.30 -11.88 -19.67
CA GLY A 442 -27.89 -13.01 -18.98
C GLY A 442 -26.91 -13.61 -17.94
N ALA A 443 -27.39 -14.56 -17.16
CA ALA A 443 -26.55 -15.31 -16.24
C ALA A 443 -25.46 -16.10 -17.00
N PRO A 444 -24.22 -16.16 -16.47
CA PRO A 444 -23.18 -17.02 -17.04
C PRO A 444 -23.59 -18.49 -16.87
N THR A 445 -23.16 -19.34 -17.79
CA THR A 445 -23.47 -20.78 -17.73
C THR A 445 -22.89 -21.45 -16.49
N LYS A 446 -21.75 -20.94 -16.00
CA LYS A 446 -21.12 -21.43 -14.78
C LYS A 446 -20.76 -20.23 -13.91
N LEU A 447 -21.21 -20.23 -12.65
CA LEU A 447 -20.94 -19.20 -11.66
C LEU A 447 -19.53 -19.39 -11.05
N ALA A 448 -18.50 -19.00 -11.80
CA ALA A 448 -17.11 -19.06 -11.34
C ALA A 448 -16.27 -17.99 -12.05
N ASN A 449 -15.21 -17.53 -11.39
CA ASN A 449 -14.24 -16.60 -11.97
C ASN A 449 -13.57 -17.18 -13.22
N GLY A 450 -13.27 -16.32 -14.21
CA GLY A 450 -12.64 -16.73 -15.46
C GLY A 450 -13.57 -17.35 -16.49
N GLN A 451 -14.85 -17.56 -16.16
CA GLN A 451 -15.84 -18.09 -17.10
C GLN A 451 -16.35 -16.99 -18.06
N PRO A 452 -16.82 -17.35 -19.26
CA PRO A 452 -17.49 -16.40 -20.13
C PRO A 452 -18.72 -15.78 -19.48
N ALA A 453 -18.94 -14.49 -19.68
CA ALA A 453 -20.19 -13.83 -19.33
C ALA A 453 -21.35 -14.45 -20.09
N GLY A 454 -22.57 -14.33 -19.56
CA GLY A 454 -23.79 -14.73 -20.27
C GLY A 454 -23.96 -13.93 -21.56
N ALA A 455 -24.89 -14.40 -22.41
CA ALA A 455 -25.24 -13.70 -23.65
C ALA A 455 -25.73 -12.27 -23.35
N ARG A 456 -25.35 -11.29 -24.17
CA ARG A 456 -25.88 -9.94 -24.06
C ARG A 456 -27.40 -9.96 -24.32
N ILE A 457 -28.14 -9.35 -23.39
CA ILE A 457 -29.59 -9.23 -23.50
C ILE A 457 -29.85 -8.11 -24.52
N GLU A 458 -30.54 -8.47 -25.60
CA GLU A 458 -30.96 -7.60 -26.67
C GLU A 458 -29.91 -6.62 -27.19
N ASN A 459 -29.50 -6.72 -28.44
CA ASN A 459 -28.54 -5.83 -29.08
C ASN A 459 -29.06 -4.38 -29.04
N ASN A 460 -28.20 -3.49 -28.50
CA ASN A 460 -28.41 -2.04 -28.35
C ASN A 460 -29.34 -1.57 -27.25
N ARG A 461 -29.88 -2.43 -26.37
CA ARG A 461 -30.50 -1.99 -25.11
C ARG A 461 -29.48 -1.89 -24.01
N GLU A 462 -29.33 -0.71 -23.46
CA GLU A 462 -28.37 -0.42 -22.40
C GLU A 462 -29.03 0.43 -21.33
N ILE A 463 -28.58 0.28 -20.08
CA ILE A 463 -28.98 1.16 -18.99
C ILE A 463 -28.30 2.51 -19.17
N THR A 464 -29.06 3.58 -19.00
CA THR A 464 -28.58 4.98 -19.19
C THR A 464 -27.62 5.39 -18.08
N VAL A 465 -26.81 6.40 -18.39
CA VAL A 465 -25.97 7.08 -17.39
C VAL A 465 -26.84 7.73 -16.32
N GLY A 466 -26.40 7.65 -15.05
CA GLY A 466 -27.11 8.23 -13.91
C GLY A 466 -28.20 7.31 -13.31
N SER A 467 -28.45 6.13 -13.90
CA SER A 467 -29.32 5.11 -13.34
C SER A 467 -28.73 4.53 -12.05
N VAL A 468 -29.60 4.05 -11.16
CA VAL A 468 -29.21 3.37 -9.92
C VAL A 468 -29.56 1.89 -10.02
N ILE A 469 -28.58 1.05 -9.87
CA ILE A 469 -28.71 -0.43 -9.80
C ILE A 469 -28.29 -0.91 -8.42
N GLU A 470 -28.79 -2.07 -8.00
CA GLU A 470 -28.41 -2.72 -6.74
C GLU A 470 -27.91 -4.15 -7.04
N PHE A 471 -26.87 -4.58 -6.34
CA PHE A 471 -26.34 -5.94 -6.39
C PHE A 471 -25.77 -6.35 -5.03
N ASP A 472 -25.56 -7.64 -4.80
CA ASP A 472 -24.88 -8.13 -3.61
C ASP A 472 -23.36 -8.28 -3.91
N SER A 473 -22.51 -7.70 -3.07
CA SER A 473 -21.06 -7.75 -3.28
C SER A 473 -20.46 -9.16 -3.18
N LYS A 474 -21.15 -10.10 -2.52
CA LYS A 474 -20.74 -11.53 -2.46
C LYS A 474 -20.90 -12.25 -3.79
N ASP A 475 -21.81 -11.79 -4.67
CA ASP A 475 -22.13 -12.40 -5.94
C ASP A 475 -21.30 -11.84 -7.12
N VAL A 476 -20.29 -11.04 -6.80
CA VAL A 476 -19.38 -10.45 -7.78
C VAL A 476 -18.42 -11.50 -8.32
N LEU A 477 -18.37 -11.62 -9.65
CA LEU A 477 -17.48 -12.52 -10.37
C LEU A 477 -16.64 -11.76 -11.40
N ASN A 478 -15.41 -12.24 -11.63
CA ASN A 478 -14.58 -11.80 -12.74
C ASN A 478 -14.89 -12.69 -13.96
N LEU A 479 -15.70 -12.17 -14.90
CA LEU A 479 -16.15 -12.89 -16.09
C LEU A 479 -15.48 -12.36 -17.36
N VAL A 480 -15.34 -13.19 -18.36
CA VAL A 480 -14.78 -12.81 -19.64
C VAL A 480 -15.88 -12.19 -20.52
N VAL A 481 -15.73 -10.91 -20.87
CA VAL A 481 -16.57 -10.17 -21.83
C VAL A 481 -15.71 -9.83 -23.04
N GLY A 482 -16.03 -10.43 -24.18
CA GLY A 482 -15.11 -10.38 -25.33
C GLY A 482 -13.81 -11.12 -25.00
N ASN A 483 -12.69 -10.40 -24.96
CA ASN A 483 -11.37 -10.93 -24.61
C ASN A 483 -10.78 -10.28 -23.35
N LYS A 484 -11.64 -9.68 -22.50
CA LYS A 484 -11.21 -9.01 -21.27
C LYS A 484 -11.95 -9.58 -20.06
N LEU A 485 -11.23 -9.80 -18.97
CA LEU A 485 -11.82 -10.05 -17.66
C LEU A 485 -12.50 -8.77 -17.15
N ARG A 486 -13.78 -8.89 -16.75
CA ARG A 486 -14.60 -7.83 -16.24
C ARG A 486 -15.23 -8.23 -14.91
N ARG A 487 -15.24 -7.33 -13.95
CA ARG A 487 -15.97 -7.53 -12.70
C ARG A 487 -17.45 -7.32 -12.94
N MET A 488 -18.25 -8.37 -12.75
CA MET A 488 -19.67 -8.39 -13.02
C MET A 488 -20.47 -8.92 -11.83
N ALA A 489 -21.71 -8.50 -11.73
CA ALA A 489 -22.64 -9.01 -10.72
C ALA A 489 -24.07 -9.13 -11.29
N PRO A 490 -24.93 -9.99 -10.69
CA PRO A 490 -26.37 -9.94 -10.93
C PRO A 490 -26.93 -8.66 -10.31
N CYS A 491 -27.56 -7.84 -11.13
CA CYS A 491 -28.06 -6.52 -10.73
C CYS A 491 -29.59 -6.47 -10.84
N VAL A 492 -30.19 -5.70 -9.93
CA VAL A 492 -31.60 -5.30 -10.02
C VAL A 492 -31.67 -3.78 -10.24
N PRO A 493 -32.60 -3.25 -11.07
CA PRO A 493 -32.77 -1.83 -11.25
C PRO A 493 -33.48 -1.23 -10.04
N VAL A 494 -32.95 -0.14 -9.49
CA VAL A 494 -33.63 0.67 -8.46
C VAL A 494 -34.29 1.90 -9.12
N VAL A 495 -33.50 2.67 -9.87
CA VAL A 495 -33.94 3.77 -10.72
C VAL A 495 -33.16 3.64 -12.02
N ALA A 496 -33.72 3.04 -13.03
CA ALA A 496 -33.02 2.83 -14.29
C ALA A 496 -33.93 3.04 -15.49
N SER A 497 -33.43 3.72 -16.50
CA SER A 497 -34.02 3.83 -17.81
C SER A 497 -33.18 3.16 -18.88
N ILE A 498 -33.82 2.68 -19.92
CA ILE A 498 -33.18 1.99 -21.04
C ILE A 498 -32.87 2.98 -22.16
N TRP A 499 -31.67 2.89 -22.71
CA TRP A 499 -31.29 3.59 -23.92
C TRP A 499 -31.88 2.84 -25.14
N ASN A 500 -32.36 3.58 -26.13
CA ASN A 500 -32.98 3.10 -27.38
C ASN A 500 -34.44 2.61 -27.28
N ASP A 501 -35.01 2.48 -26.11
CA ASP A 501 -36.47 2.36 -25.97
C ASP A 501 -36.90 3.01 -24.66
N ASN A 502 -38.19 3.31 -24.56
CA ASN A 502 -38.81 3.87 -23.35
C ASN A 502 -39.28 2.78 -22.37
N GLY A 503 -38.81 1.54 -22.56
CA GLY A 503 -39.19 0.41 -21.73
C GLY A 503 -38.53 0.42 -20.37
N ALA A 504 -39.11 -0.34 -19.43
CA ALA A 504 -38.49 -0.59 -18.13
C ALA A 504 -37.26 -1.50 -18.26
N ALA A 505 -36.27 -1.32 -17.40
CA ALA A 505 -35.16 -2.24 -17.29
C ALA A 505 -35.63 -3.63 -16.90
N PRO A 506 -35.01 -4.74 -17.37
CA PRO A 506 -35.26 -6.06 -16.89
C PRO A 506 -35.15 -6.13 -15.36
N SER A 507 -36.02 -6.92 -14.73
CA SER A 507 -36.06 -7.07 -13.26
C SER A 507 -34.76 -7.67 -12.70
N ASN A 508 -33.98 -8.37 -13.52
CA ASN A 508 -32.72 -8.98 -13.16
C ASN A 508 -31.82 -9.10 -14.39
N PHE A 509 -30.55 -8.78 -14.28
CA PHE A 509 -29.56 -8.87 -15.37
C PHE A 509 -28.14 -8.85 -14.78
N TRP A 510 -27.16 -9.33 -15.51
CA TRP A 510 -25.74 -9.18 -15.17
C TRP A 510 -25.18 -7.92 -15.84
N ALA A 511 -24.36 -7.18 -15.13
CA ALA A 511 -23.71 -5.99 -15.67
C ALA A 511 -22.27 -5.86 -15.15
N ILE A 512 -21.45 -5.10 -15.87
CA ILE A 512 -20.12 -4.70 -15.41
C ILE A 512 -20.30 -3.66 -14.32
N ILE A 513 -19.77 -3.94 -13.12
CA ILE A 513 -19.97 -3.09 -11.93
C ILE A 513 -18.64 -2.45 -11.48
N GLU A 514 -17.62 -2.40 -12.31
CA GLU A 514 -16.32 -1.82 -12.03
C GLU A 514 -16.46 -0.35 -11.61
N SER A 515 -15.86 0.01 -10.48
CA SER A 515 -15.90 1.36 -9.90
C SER A 515 -14.53 2.01 -9.82
N GLU A 516 -13.47 1.31 -10.23
CA GLU A 516 -12.12 1.79 -10.27
C GLU A 516 -11.94 2.90 -11.31
N LYS A 517 -11.08 3.87 -11.03
CA LYS A 517 -10.88 5.07 -11.85
C LYS A 517 -10.49 4.79 -13.31
N ASP A 518 -9.78 3.69 -13.57
CA ASP A 518 -9.34 3.31 -14.91
C ASP A 518 -10.38 2.50 -15.71
N SER A 519 -11.44 2.07 -15.06
CA SER A 519 -12.53 1.26 -15.64
C SER A 519 -13.85 1.54 -14.93
N GLN A 520 -14.24 2.81 -14.86
CA GLN A 520 -15.40 3.23 -14.09
C GLN A 520 -16.70 3.05 -14.90
N TYR A 521 -17.41 1.96 -14.66
CA TYR A 521 -18.76 1.72 -15.18
C TYR A 521 -19.83 2.20 -14.20
N THR A 522 -19.50 2.16 -12.91
CA THR A 522 -20.42 2.52 -11.82
C THR A 522 -19.69 3.31 -10.74
N GLN A 523 -20.44 4.07 -9.97
CA GLN A 523 -20.01 4.66 -8.70
C GLN A 523 -20.82 4.02 -7.58
N TRP A 524 -20.14 3.33 -6.67
CA TRP A 524 -20.81 2.71 -5.51
C TRP A 524 -21.13 3.77 -4.46
N GLU A 525 -22.39 3.80 -4.03
CA GLU A 525 -22.82 4.80 -3.05
C GLU A 525 -22.63 4.31 -1.62
N SER A 526 -23.24 3.19 -1.27
CA SER A 526 -23.16 2.62 0.09
C SER A 526 -23.37 1.11 0.04
N LEU A 527 -22.74 0.42 1.00
CA LEU A 527 -22.93 -1.01 1.23
C LEU A 527 -23.74 -1.18 2.51
N THR A 528 -24.83 -1.96 2.44
CA THR A 528 -25.64 -2.37 3.60
C THR A 528 -25.37 -3.84 3.87
N PRO A 529 -24.75 -4.22 4.99
CA PRO A 529 -24.54 -5.62 5.35
C PRO A 529 -25.86 -6.38 5.45
N THR A 530 -25.83 -7.63 4.99
CA THR A 530 -26.98 -8.54 5.01
C THR A 530 -26.81 -9.69 5.99
N ASN A 531 -25.61 -9.87 6.53
CA ASN A 531 -25.30 -10.89 7.52
C ASN A 531 -24.50 -10.26 8.67
N PHE A 532 -24.96 -10.48 9.90
CA PHE A 532 -24.37 -10.00 11.13
C PHE A 532 -23.78 -11.12 12.01
N ASP A 533 -23.64 -12.33 11.49
CA ASP A 533 -22.85 -13.41 12.09
C ASP A 533 -21.49 -13.55 11.37
N VAL A 534 -20.79 -14.64 11.59
CA VAL A 534 -19.49 -14.91 10.96
C VAL A 534 -19.70 -15.09 9.44
N VAL A 535 -18.99 -14.29 8.69
CA VAL A 535 -18.94 -14.33 7.22
C VAL A 535 -17.54 -14.76 6.81
N THR A 536 -17.42 -15.90 6.13
CA THR A 536 -16.18 -16.32 5.48
C THR A 536 -16.08 -15.67 4.10
N THR A 537 -14.91 -15.19 3.74
CA THR A 537 -14.70 -14.41 2.50
C THR A 537 -13.29 -14.65 1.93
N SER A 538 -12.95 -13.95 0.87
CA SER A 538 -11.63 -13.93 0.24
C SER A 538 -11.46 -12.55 -0.39
N VAL A 539 -11.11 -11.55 0.43
CA VAL A 539 -10.96 -10.16 -0.01
C VAL A 539 -9.53 -9.69 0.26
N GLY A 540 -8.80 -9.35 -0.81
CA GLY A 540 -7.45 -8.80 -0.69
C GLY A 540 -7.45 -7.48 0.09
N ILE A 541 -6.50 -7.34 1.01
CA ILE A 541 -6.30 -6.16 1.84
C ILE A 541 -4.80 -5.80 1.89
N LYS A 542 -4.51 -4.52 2.00
CA LYS A 542 -3.14 -4.02 2.08
C LYS A 542 -2.77 -3.54 3.48
N ALA A 543 -1.48 -3.61 3.80
CA ALA A 543 -0.96 -2.96 4.98
C ALA A 543 -1.41 -1.49 4.99
N GLY A 544 -2.07 -1.08 6.09
CA GLY A 544 -2.62 0.27 6.23
C GLY A 544 -4.05 0.49 5.80
N ASP A 545 -4.68 -0.47 5.17
CA ASP A 545 -6.10 -0.37 4.87
C ASP A 545 -6.93 -0.37 6.18
N PRO A 546 -8.04 0.37 6.22
CA PRO A 546 -8.92 0.40 7.38
C PRO A 546 -9.49 -0.99 7.71
N ILE A 547 -9.33 -1.41 8.97
CA ILE A 547 -9.98 -2.60 9.54
C ILE A 547 -11.27 -2.22 10.26
N GLY A 548 -11.29 -1.12 10.98
CA GLY A 548 -12.44 -0.66 11.76
C GLY A 548 -12.03 0.36 12.82
N TYR A 549 -12.91 0.59 13.78
CA TYR A 549 -12.68 1.54 14.89
C TYR A 549 -12.82 0.82 16.23
N LEU A 550 -12.35 1.43 17.31
CA LEU A 550 -12.50 0.90 18.66
C LEU A 550 -13.99 0.72 19.00
N GLY A 551 -14.36 -0.46 19.45
CA GLY A 551 -15.68 -0.73 19.97
C GLY A 551 -15.76 -0.47 21.48
N LYS A 552 -16.92 -0.06 21.98
CA LYS A 552 -17.20 0.10 23.40
C LYS A 552 -17.24 -1.26 24.08
N THR A 553 -16.63 -1.36 25.25
CA THR A 553 -16.70 -2.53 26.13
C THR A 553 -16.97 -2.06 27.55
N GLU A 554 -18.05 -2.52 28.14
CA GLU A 554 -18.42 -2.31 29.52
C GLU A 554 -18.35 -3.65 30.26
N ASN A 555 -17.54 -3.74 31.30
CA ASN A 555 -17.35 -4.93 32.09
C ASN A 555 -17.87 -4.74 33.49
N LEU A 556 -18.37 -5.84 34.08
CA LEU A 556 -18.58 -5.93 35.50
C LEU A 556 -17.23 -6.13 36.18
N VAL A 557 -16.95 -5.35 37.24
CA VAL A 557 -15.68 -5.42 37.97
C VAL A 557 -15.81 -6.24 39.23
N ASN A 558 -16.96 -6.18 39.90
CA ASN A 558 -17.21 -6.89 41.16
C ASN A 558 -18.69 -7.24 41.34
N GLU A 559 -19.00 -8.04 42.36
CA GLU A 559 -20.35 -8.49 42.71
C GLU A 559 -21.29 -7.35 43.13
N GLU A 560 -20.76 -6.22 43.60
CA GLU A 560 -21.51 -5.05 44.02
C GLU A 560 -22.02 -4.20 42.83
N GLY A 561 -21.59 -4.55 41.63
CA GLY A 561 -22.05 -3.89 40.39
C GLY A 561 -21.21 -2.67 39.99
N LEU A 562 -19.95 -2.61 40.44
CA LEU A 562 -18.99 -1.67 39.85
C LEU A 562 -18.73 -2.07 38.39
N THR A 563 -18.75 -1.10 37.50
CA THR A 563 -18.53 -1.31 36.08
C THR A 563 -17.37 -0.46 35.57
N ASP A 564 -16.60 -1.02 34.64
CA ASP A 564 -15.59 -0.34 33.87
C ASP A 564 -16.10 -0.15 32.43
N SER A 565 -15.80 0.98 31.81
CA SER A 565 -16.21 1.29 30.44
C SER A 565 -15.05 1.90 29.67
N LYS A 566 -14.70 1.29 28.53
CA LYS A 566 -13.66 1.79 27.63
C LYS A 566 -13.99 1.45 26.19
N PHE A 567 -13.38 2.17 25.27
CA PHE A 567 -13.32 1.80 23.86
C PHE A 567 -12.02 1.05 23.62
N GLN A 568 -12.06 -0.12 23.00
CA GLN A 568 -10.87 -0.94 22.79
C GLN A 568 -11.00 -1.84 21.58
N VAL A 569 -9.86 -2.33 21.11
CA VAL A 569 -9.70 -3.45 20.19
C VAL A 569 -8.70 -4.44 20.80
N HIS A 570 -8.94 -5.73 20.64
CA HIS A 570 -7.94 -6.77 20.85
C HIS A 570 -7.27 -7.08 19.53
N ILE A 571 -5.94 -7.13 19.51
CA ILE A 571 -5.15 -7.42 18.30
C ILE A 571 -4.22 -8.59 18.61
N GLU A 572 -4.26 -9.59 17.74
CA GLU A 572 -3.51 -10.82 17.88
C GLU A 572 -2.79 -11.19 16.58
N ILE A 573 -1.60 -11.76 16.67
CA ILE A 573 -0.89 -12.39 15.56
C ILE A 573 -0.58 -13.83 15.95
N PHE A 574 -0.95 -14.77 15.10
CA PHE A 574 -0.69 -16.17 15.34
C PHE A 574 -0.43 -16.96 14.05
N THR A 575 0.19 -18.12 14.19
CA THR A 575 0.34 -19.13 13.15
C THR A 575 0.01 -20.53 13.68
N THR A 576 -0.55 -21.34 12.82
CA THR A 576 -0.82 -22.77 13.08
C THR A 576 0.20 -23.67 12.42
N GLN A 577 1.25 -23.12 11.80
CA GLN A 577 2.29 -23.89 11.13
C GLN A 577 3.26 -24.52 12.13
N ALA A 578 3.43 -25.84 12.05
CA ALA A 578 4.37 -26.57 12.89
C ALA A 578 5.85 -26.17 12.60
N GLU A 579 6.12 -25.73 11.37
CA GLU A 579 7.45 -25.33 10.88
C GLU A 579 7.88 -23.94 11.34
N VAL A 580 7.17 -23.33 12.27
CA VAL A 580 7.51 -22.00 12.78
C VAL A 580 8.94 -21.93 13.35
N LYS A 581 9.46 -23.02 13.92
CA LYS A 581 10.82 -23.09 14.43
C LYS A 581 11.86 -22.92 13.33
N ASP A 582 11.67 -23.55 12.17
CA ASP A 582 12.53 -23.40 11.00
C ASP A 582 12.57 -21.94 10.51
N PHE A 583 11.43 -21.27 10.54
CA PHE A 583 11.32 -19.85 10.21
C PHE A 583 12.10 -18.96 11.21
N LEU A 584 11.95 -19.21 12.53
CA LEU A 584 12.64 -18.48 13.58
C LEU A 584 14.16 -18.67 13.53
N ASP A 585 14.62 -19.87 13.15
CA ASP A 585 16.04 -20.23 13.06
C ASP A 585 16.71 -19.84 11.74
N ASN A 586 15.96 -19.14 10.82
CA ASN A 586 16.51 -18.70 9.54
C ASN A 586 17.15 -19.82 8.72
N VAL A 587 16.45 -20.94 8.52
CA VAL A 587 17.00 -22.11 7.80
C VAL A 587 17.42 -21.81 6.36
N ALA A 588 16.91 -20.73 5.75
CA ALA A 588 17.35 -20.22 4.46
C ALA A 588 18.68 -19.44 4.54
N ALA A 589 19.20 -19.15 5.72
CA ALA A 589 20.44 -18.40 5.98
C ALA A 589 20.48 -17.03 5.31
N LEU A 590 19.38 -16.28 5.38
CA LEU A 590 19.26 -14.94 4.80
C LEU A 590 20.04 -13.92 5.62
N LYS A 591 20.74 -13.00 4.91
CA LYS A 591 21.60 -11.97 5.53
C LYS A 591 21.24 -10.54 5.08
N VAL A 592 20.05 -10.36 4.54
CA VAL A 592 19.53 -9.04 4.11
C VAL A 592 18.80 -8.32 5.25
N GLY A 593 18.65 -7.00 5.15
CA GLY A 593 18.02 -6.15 6.16
C GLY A 593 19.02 -5.45 7.08
N ARG A 594 18.54 -4.90 8.19
CA ARG A 594 19.38 -4.24 9.19
C ARG A 594 20.38 -5.22 9.78
N GLN A 595 21.58 -4.74 10.05
CA GLN A 595 22.64 -5.57 10.62
C GLN A 595 22.76 -5.30 12.12
N TYR A 596 22.85 -6.38 12.89
CA TYR A 596 23.02 -6.35 14.32
C TYR A 596 24.28 -7.09 14.73
N LEU A 597 25.01 -6.55 15.70
CA LEU A 597 26.10 -7.24 16.35
C LEU A 597 25.50 -8.23 17.37
N HIS A 598 25.82 -9.49 17.21
CA HIS A 598 25.41 -10.55 18.13
C HIS A 598 26.50 -10.80 19.16
N LEU A 599 26.17 -10.60 20.43
CA LEU A 599 26.99 -10.92 21.59
C LEU A 599 26.31 -12.04 22.37
N PRO A 600 26.83 -13.26 22.32
CA PRO A 600 26.26 -14.36 23.08
C PRO A 600 26.52 -14.18 24.57
N LYS A 601 25.71 -14.82 25.42
CA LYS A 601 25.97 -14.95 26.86
C LYS A 601 27.38 -15.44 27.08
N GLY A 602 28.12 -14.83 28.03
CA GLY A 602 29.52 -15.11 28.30
C GLY A 602 30.52 -14.34 27.43
N ALA A 603 30.07 -13.55 26.46
CA ALA A 603 30.97 -12.67 25.71
C ALA A 603 31.65 -11.63 26.61
N GLN A 604 32.88 -11.25 26.27
CA GLN A 604 33.64 -10.23 26.97
C GLN A 604 34.02 -9.09 26.04
N LEU A 605 33.86 -7.85 26.47
CA LEU A 605 34.20 -6.66 25.73
C LEU A 605 35.61 -6.19 26.10
N LYS A 606 36.43 -5.82 25.12
CA LYS A 606 37.75 -5.21 25.40
C LYS A 606 37.54 -3.82 26.01
N LYS A 607 38.23 -3.52 27.12
CA LYS A 607 38.20 -2.20 27.72
C LYS A 607 38.87 -1.15 26.79
N LYS A 608 38.30 0.02 26.69
CA LYS A 608 38.83 1.13 25.88
C LYS A 608 40.07 1.75 26.54
N MET A 609 41.12 2.00 25.76
CA MET A 609 42.32 2.69 26.24
C MET A 609 41.98 4.00 26.99
N PRO A 610 42.66 4.35 28.09
CA PRO A 610 43.90 3.74 28.65
C PRO A 610 43.66 2.48 29.52
N ALA A 611 42.41 2.06 29.74
CA ALA A 611 42.11 0.84 30.50
C ALA A 611 42.51 -0.42 29.72
N THR A 612 43.03 -1.44 30.40
CA THR A 612 43.45 -2.72 29.81
C THR A 612 42.58 -3.86 30.26
N GLY A 613 42.56 -4.96 29.51
CA GLY A 613 41.79 -6.17 29.81
C GLY A 613 40.41 -6.17 29.17
N THR A 614 39.54 -7.03 29.68
CA THR A 614 38.16 -7.24 29.22
C THR A 614 37.15 -6.89 30.32
N SER A 615 35.88 -6.76 29.93
CA SER A 615 34.75 -6.71 30.85
C SER A 615 34.58 -8.03 31.57
N GLU A 616 33.74 -8.07 32.60
CA GLU A 616 33.15 -9.31 33.06
C GLU A 616 32.38 -9.98 31.93
N PRO A 617 32.24 -11.32 31.94
CA PRO A 617 31.42 -12.02 30.93
C PRO A 617 29.97 -11.54 31.01
N LEU A 618 29.39 -11.27 29.83
CA LEU A 618 27.98 -10.88 29.73
C LEU A 618 27.09 -12.00 30.27
N LYS A 619 26.07 -11.65 31.02
CA LYS A 619 25.15 -12.57 31.64
C LYS A 619 23.98 -12.94 30.73
N GLU A 620 23.68 -12.05 29.75
CA GLU A 620 22.62 -12.22 28.77
C GLU A 620 23.17 -12.15 27.35
N GLU A 621 22.33 -12.53 26.38
CA GLU A 621 22.62 -12.41 24.94
C GLU A 621 22.13 -11.05 24.46
N HIS A 622 22.92 -10.36 23.63
CA HIS A 622 22.57 -9.03 23.10
C HIS A 622 22.64 -8.99 21.58
N ALA A 623 21.65 -8.35 20.95
CA ALA A 623 21.63 -7.99 19.53
C ALA A 623 21.60 -6.46 19.42
N ILE A 624 22.71 -5.87 18.94
CA ILE A 624 22.93 -4.42 18.94
C ILE A 624 22.88 -3.90 17.53
N ASP A 625 22.01 -2.92 17.24
CA ASP A 625 21.87 -2.30 15.92
C ASP A 625 23.17 -1.58 15.51
N LEU A 626 23.87 -2.16 14.53
CA LEU A 626 25.14 -1.62 14.01
C LEU A 626 24.97 -0.23 13.36
N GLY A 627 23.78 0.15 12.95
CA GLY A 627 23.50 1.49 12.47
C GLY A 627 23.60 2.58 13.55
N LYS A 628 23.56 2.18 14.83
CA LYS A 628 23.64 3.09 16.00
C LYS A 628 24.98 3.01 16.74
N VAL A 629 25.88 2.11 16.33
CA VAL A 629 27.15 1.85 17.04
C VAL A 629 28.29 2.66 16.44
N PRO A 630 29.02 3.47 17.22
CA PRO A 630 30.20 4.15 16.76
C PRO A 630 31.31 3.16 16.37
N VAL A 631 32.06 3.48 15.31
CA VAL A 631 33.27 2.78 14.93
C VAL A 631 34.46 3.66 15.34
N VAL A 632 35.36 3.11 16.16
CA VAL A 632 36.56 3.78 16.63
C VAL A 632 37.82 3.06 16.16
N LYS A 633 38.94 3.75 16.02
CA LYS A 633 40.26 3.16 15.71
C LYS A 633 41.06 2.95 16.97
N GLU A 634 41.54 1.72 17.16
CA GLU A 634 42.61 1.45 18.10
C GLU A 634 43.80 0.80 17.35
N GLY A 635 44.91 1.52 17.25
CA GLY A 635 46.00 1.18 16.37
C GLY A 635 45.60 1.25 14.90
N ASN A 636 45.82 0.17 14.14
CA ASN A 636 45.43 0.08 12.73
C ASN A 636 44.09 -0.63 12.53
N GLU A 637 43.34 -0.94 13.58
CA GLU A 637 42.15 -1.76 13.52
C GLU A 637 40.90 -0.97 13.86
N ASP A 638 39.78 -1.30 13.22
CA ASP A 638 38.45 -0.73 13.48
C ASP A 638 37.72 -1.57 14.54
N TRP A 639 37.11 -0.87 15.48
CA TRP A 639 36.38 -1.45 16.60
C TRP A 639 34.99 -0.83 16.74
N TYR A 640 34.00 -1.66 17.06
CA TYR A 640 32.69 -1.17 17.49
C TYR A 640 32.76 -0.78 18.97
N GLU A 641 32.40 0.47 19.30
CA GLU A 641 32.27 0.94 20.67
C GLU A 641 30.85 0.70 21.15
N ILE A 642 30.71 -0.16 22.17
CA ILE A 642 29.44 -0.73 22.60
C ILE A 642 29.18 -0.37 24.05
N SER A 643 27.90 -0.13 24.38
CA SER A 643 27.37 -0.07 25.73
C SER A 643 26.05 -0.84 25.75
N VAL A 644 25.94 -1.82 26.64
CA VAL A 644 24.74 -2.62 26.85
C VAL A 644 24.33 -2.58 28.33
N ASN A 645 23.04 -2.71 28.58
CA ASN A 645 22.52 -3.01 29.88
C ASN A 645 22.47 -4.54 30.05
N ASP A 646 23.19 -5.11 30.99
CA ASP A 646 23.33 -6.55 31.18
C ASP A 646 22.92 -6.88 32.64
N GLU A 647 21.69 -7.37 32.83
CA GLU A 647 21.07 -7.53 34.18
C GLU A 647 21.19 -6.28 35.07
N ASP A 648 20.64 -5.16 34.61
CA ASP A 648 20.67 -3.85 35.28
C ASP A 648 22.06 -3.23 35.53
N GLN A 649 23.11 -3.79 34.91
CA GLN A 649 24.46 -3.24 34.93
C GLN A 649 24.87 -2.75 33.55
N SER A 650 25.28 -1.51 33.45
CA SER A 650 25.83 -0.95 32.20
C SER A 650 27.21 -1.51 31.95
N VAL A 651 27.38 -2.31 30.90
CA VAL A 651 28.67 -2.87 30.47
C VAL A 651 29.08 -2.19 29.17
N SER A 652 30.28 -1.57 29.19
CA SER A 652 30.81 -0.87 28.01
C SER A 652 32.16 -1.40 27.58
N GLY A 653 32.44 -1.38 26.29
CA GLY A 653 33.74 -1.81 25.75
C GLY A 653 33.78 -1.84 24.23
N LEU A 654 34.77 -2.54 23.71
CA LEU A 654 35.07 -2.62 22.28
C LEU A 654 34.96 -4.04 21.77
N VAL A 655 34.42 -4.19 20.57
CA VAL A 655 34.43 -5.45 19.79
C VAL A 655 35.16 -5.19 18.47
N LYS A 656 36.15 -6.00 18.15
CA LYS A 656 36.91 -5.87 16.92
C LYS A 656 35.98 -6.14 15.71
N LYS A 657 36.00 -5.24 14.74
CA LYS A 657 35.07 -5.30 13.60
C LYS A 657 35.26 -6.56 12.77
N SER A 658 36.50 -7.05 12.63
CA SER A 658 36.81 -8.29 11.91
C SER A 658 36.27 -9.56 12.60
N ASP A 659 36.09 -9.52 13.92
CA ASP A 659 35.70 -10.68 14.74
C ASP A 659 34.21 -10.64 15.08
N ALA A 660 33.53 -9.56 14.68
CA ALA A 660 32.11 -9.31 14.97
C ALA A 660 31.20 -10.35 14.30
N LYS A 661 30.38 -11.01 15.09
CA LYS A 661 29.30 -11.85 14.57
C LYS A 661 28.10 -10.96 14.22
N VAL A 662 27.82 -10.83 12.92
CA VAL A 662 26.72 -10.03 12.42
C VAL A 662 25.52 -10.95 12.13
N ILE A 663 24.37 -10.58 12.65
CA ILE A 663 23.07 -11.23 12.40
C ILE A 663 22.10 -10.22 11.78
N THR A 664 20.99 -10.73 11.29
CA THR A 664 19.92 -9.92 10.69
C THR A 664 18.57 -10.26 11.35
N PRO A 665 17.52 -9.46 11.13
CA PRO A 665 16.19 -9.78 11.66
C PRO A 665 15.58 -11.10 11.16
N HIS A 666 16.20 -11.74 10.16
CA HIS A 666 15.84 -13.10 9.78
C HIS A 666 16.24 -14.15 10.82
N ASP A 667 17.26 -13.88 11.64
CA ASP A 667 17.72 -14.73 12.74
C ASP A 667 16.89 -14.49 14.00
N TRP A 668 15.58 -14.74 13.97
CA TRP A 668 14.64 -14.38 15.05
C TRP A 668 15.11 -14.88 16.40
N THR A 669 15.53 -16.14 16.50
CA THR A 669 16.04 -16.71 17.76
C THR A 669 17.22 -15.90 18.29
N LYS A 670 18.20 -15.55 17.45
CA LYS A 670 19.37 -14.73 17.86
C LYS A 670 19.02 -13.26 18.09
N MET A 671 17.90 -12.80 17.53
CA MET A 671 17.32 -11.48 17.85
C MET A 671 16.61 -11.47 19.20
N GLY A 672 16.56 -12.60 19.90
CA GLY A 672 16.00 -12.76 21.23
C GLY A 672 14.55 -13.28 21.27
N PHE A 673 14.00 -13.75 20.15
CA PHE A 673 12.69 -14.41 20.17
C PHE A 673 12.82 -15.80 20.81
N GLN A 674 11.98 -16.06 21.82
CA GLN A 674 12.04 -17.29 22.61
C GLN A 674 10.67 -17.95 22.68
N LEU A 675 10.66 -19.28 22.49
CA LEU A 675 9.44 -20.07 22.52
C LEU A 675 9.02 -20.37 23.97
N VAL A 676 7.76 -20.09 24.30
CA VAL A 676 7.12 -20.37 25.56
C VAL A 676 6.09 -21.47 25.33
N GLU A 677 6.34 -22.64 25.88
CA GLU A 677 5.45 -23.81 25.79
C GLU A 677 5.26 -24.40 27.20
N GLU A 678 4.03 -24.75 27.52
CA GLU A 678 3.76 -25.51 28.72
C GLU A 678 4.28 -26.96 28.60
N SER A 679 4.93 -27.45 29.65
CA SER A 679 5.45 -28.83 29.68
C SER A 679 4.35 -29.86 29.89
N ASN A 680 3.21 -29.45 30.42
CA ASN A 680 2.05 -30.27 30.70
C ASN A 680 0.86 -29.81 29.86
N SER A 681 0.26 -30.71 29.10
CA SER A 681 -0.74 -30.39 28.05
C SER A 681 -2.15 -30.13 28.61
N ALA A 682 -2.30 -29.55 29.77
CA ALA A 682 -3.64 -29.30 30.37
C ALA A 682 -4.47 -28.28 29.57
N SER A 683 -3.87 -27.57 28.61
CA SER A 683 -4.53 -26.72 27.59
C SER A 683 -5.82 -26.05 28.07
N ASP A 684 -5.77 -25.41 29.24
CA ASP A 684 -6.91 -24.67 29.75
C ASP A 684 -6.89 -23.18 29.28
N GLY A 685 -7.80 -22.37 29.73
CA GLY A 685 -7.88 -20.94 29.37
C GLY A 685 -6.96 -20.04 30.19
N PHE A 686 -5.94 -20.56 30.82
CA PHE A 686 -5.07 -19.87 31.77
C PHE A 686 -3.60 -20.11 31.41
N LEU A 687 -2.78 -19.22 31.87
CA LEU A 687 -1.32 -19.35 31.78
C LEU A 687 -0.85 -20.01 33.10
N ASP A 688 -0.11 -21.14 33.00
CA ASP A 688 0.42 -21.87 34.15
C ASP A 688 1.94 -21.69 34.29
N PRO A 689 2.40 -20.66 35.05
CA PRO A 689 3.82 -20.33 35.16
C PRO A 689 4.69 -21.50 35.61
N ASP A 690 4.15 -22.42 36.45
CA ASP A 690 4.90 -23.57 36.98
C ASP A 690 5.26 -24.60 35.90
N ASP A 691 4.51 -24.65 34.81
CA ASP A 691 4.76 -25.55 33.67
C ASP A 691 5.58 -24.93 32.57
N MET A 692 5.92 -23.63 32.65
CA MET A 692 6.67 -22.88 31.65
C MET A 692 8.18 -23.14 31.73
N PRO A 693 8.92 -22.82 30.61
CA PRO A 693 10.37 -22.88 30.63
C PRO A 693 11.02 -22.01 31.70
N GLN A 694 12.21 -22.42 32.17
CA GLN A 694 12.90 -21.77 33.29
C GLN A 694 13.15 -20.26 33.04
N PHE A 695 13.54 -19.87 31.81
CA PHE A 695 13.77 -18.45 31.50
C PHE A 695 12.51 -17.59 31.67
N PHE A 696 11.33 -18.15 31.35
CA PHE A 696 10.06 -17.47 31.54
C PHE A 696 9.70 -17.34 33.04
N LYS A 697 9.93 -18.40 33.83
CA LYS A 697 9.79 -18.34 35.27
C LYS A 697 10.70 -17.28 35.92
N ASP A 698 11.93 -17.16 35.42
CA ASP A 698 12.88 -16.15 35.89
C ASP A 698 12.45 -14.75 35.51
N LEU A 699 11.87 -14.57 34.31
CA LEU A 699 11.29 -13.31 33.88
C LEU A 699 10.08 -12.90 34.73
N LEU A 700 9.18 -13.84 35.06
CA LEU A 700 8.04 -13.57 35.93
C LEU A 700 8.48 -13.18 37.36
N LYS A 701 9.55 -13.80 37.91
CA LYS A 701 10.11 -13.40 39.20
C LYS A 701 10.66 -11.97 39.24
N LYS A 702 11.18 -11.49 38.11
CA LYS A 702 11.62 -10.08 37.96
C LYS A 702 10.43 -9.10 37.96
N ILE A 703 9.28 -9.56 37.45
CA ILE A 703 8.04 -8.77 37.35
C ILE A 703 7.27 -8.75 38.68
N ASP A 704 7.24 -9.87 39.40
CA ASP A 704 6.61 -10.03 40.71
C ASP A 704 7.30 -9.13 41.76
N LYS A 705 6.80 -7.92 41.91
CA LYS A 705 7.39 -6.90 42.83
C LYS A 705 7.05 -7.13 44.29
N ASN A 706 5.89 -7.72 44.56
CA ASN A 706 5.43 -7.96 45.91
C ASN A 706 5.93 -9.31 46.48
N HIS A 707 6.57 -10.14 45.65
CA HIS A 707 7.14 -11.44 45.95
C HIS A 707 6.13 -12.44 46.50
N ASP A 708 4.87 -12.38 46.07
CA ASP A 708 3.83 -13.34 46.48
C ASP A 708 3.78 -14.58 45.57
N GLY A 709 4.66 -14.69 44.61
CA GLY A 709 4.76 -15.79 43.65
C GLY A 709 3.74 -15.74 42.53
N LYS A 710 3.04 -14.61 42.34
CA LYS A 710 2.05 -14.41 41.30
C LYS A 710 2.32 -13.07 40.60
N VAL A 711 2.06 -13.00 39.32
CA VAL A 711 2.12 -11.74 38.57
C VAL A 711 0.70 -11.25 38.29
N GLU A 712 0.39 -10.08 38.82
CA GLU A 712 -0.86 -9.40 38.54
C GLU A 712 -0.75 -8.53 37.26
N PRO A 713 -1.86 -8.28 36.54
CA PRO A 713 -1.84 -7.41 35.36
C PRO A 713 -1.24 -6.02 35.61
N SER A 714 -1.41 -5.47 36.80
CA SER A 714 -0.84 -4.17 37.18
C SER A 714 0.69 -4.22 37.34
N GLU A 715 1.23 -5.31 37.87
CA GLU A 715 2.68 -5.51 38.00
C GLU A 715 3.33 -5.66 36.62
N LEU A 716 2.68 -6.42 35.71
CA LEU A 716 3.13 -6.53 34.33
C LEU A 716 3.07 -5.17 33.62
N ALA A 717 1.97 -4.40 33.77
CA ALA A 717 1.86 -3.06 33.23
C ALA A 717 3.00 -2.14 33.67
N ASP A 718 3.33 -2.18 34.96
CA ASP A 718 4.43 -1.40 35.53
C ASP A 718 5.81 -1.89 35.04
N ALA A 719 6.01 -3.18 34.92
CA ALA A 719 7.26 -3.76 34.44
C ALA A 719 7.49 -3.43 32.94
N LEU A 720 6.42 -3.40 32.13
CA LEU A 720 6.50 -3.05 30.71
C LEU A 720 6.82 -1.57 30.44
N LYS A 721 6.87 -0.70 31.43
CA LYS A 721 7.43 0.65 31.32
C LYS A 721 8.95 0.64 31.21
N SER A 722 9.62 -0.43 31.66
CA SER A 722 11.03 -0.66 31.41
C SER A 722 11.27 -1.11 29.98
N THR A 723 12.15 -0.41 29.27
CA THR A 723 12.55 -0.77 27.89
C THR A 723 13.11 -2.19 27.81
N GLU A 724 13.90 -2.62 28.79
CA GLU A 724 14.49 -3.96 28.84
C GLU A 724 13.40 -5.04 28.97
N THR A 725 12.55 -4.95 29.99
CA THR A 725 11.45 -5.91 30.20
C THR A 725 10.53 -5.95 28.97
N ARG A 726 10.19 -4.81 28.42
CA ARG A 726 9.34 -4.67 27.24
C ARG A 726 9.96 -5.34 26.02
N GLN A 727 11.26 -5.18 25.79
CA GLN A 727 11.97 -5.83 24.68
C GLN A 727 11.99 -7.35 24.84
N HIS A 728 12.22 -7.88 26.04
CA HIS A 728 12.13 -9.32 26.29
C HIS A 728 10.72 -9.84 26.14
N TRP A 729 9.73 -9.19 26.74
CA TRP A 729 8.32 -9.60 26.70
C TRP A 729 7.76 -9.61 25.27
N SER A 730 8.08 -8.61 24.46
CA SER A 730 7.60 -8.49 23.09
C SER A 730 8.21 -9.50 22.11
N LYS A 731 9.20 -10.25 22.54
CA LYS A 731 9.86 -11.32 21.76
C LYS A 731 9.49 -12.72 22.22
N LEU A 732 8.55 -12.87 23.13
CA LEU A 732 8.01 -14.16 23.50
C LEU A 732 7.10 -14.69 22.39
N VAL A 733 7.25 -15.96 22.06
CA VAL A 733 6.40 -16.69 21.11
C VAL A 733 5.73 -17.82 21.89
N ALA A 734 4.45 -17.72 22.12
CA ALA A 734 3.77 -18.67 22.98
C ALA A 734 2.98 -19.72 22.18
N HIS A 735 3.17 -20.98 22.48
CA HIS A 735 2.45 -22.10 21.90
C HIS A 735 1.30 -22.49 22.81
N HIS A 736 0.09 -22.04 22.53
CA HIS A 736 -1.08 -22.18 23.37
C HIS A 736 -2.37 -22.31 22.53
N PRO A 737 -3.43 -23.00 23.03
CA PRO A 737 -4.74 -22.99 22.39
C PRO A 737 -5.31 -21.57 22.28
N THR A 738 -5.93 -21.27 21.14
CA THR A 738 -6.61 -19.98 20.95
C THR A 738 -7.74 -19.78 21.97
N GLU A 739 -7.95 -18.55 22.40
CA GLU A 739 -9.07 -18.18 23.29
C GLU A 739 -10.42 -18.14 22.59
N TRP A 740 -10.46 -18.17 21.25
CA TRP A 740 -11.65 -18.01 20.39
C TRP A 740 -12.35 -19.32 20.02
N LYS A 741 -11.85 -20.46 20.52
CA LYS A 741 -12.44 -21.78 20.38
C LYS A 741 -12.92 -22.26 21.75
N ASP A 742 -13.94 -23.11 21.76
CA ASP A 742 -14.50 -23.74 22.92
C ASP A 742 -15.29 -22.77 23.85
N ASP A 743 -16.56 -23.05 23.99
CA ASP A 743 -17.44 -22.33 24.91
C ASP A 743 -17.19 -22.73 26.39
N THR A 744 -17.79 -22.02 27.31
CA THR A 744 -17.60 -22.21 28.75
C THR A 744 -18.17 -23.53 29.32
N LYS A 745 -18.80 -24.36 28.46
CA LYS A 745 -19.28 -25.71 28.85
C LYS A 745 -18.19 -26.76 28.73
N THR A 746 -17.07 -26.44 28.10
CA THR A 746 -15.94 -27.34 27.89
C THR A 746 -15.03 -27.40 29.14
N GLU A 747 -14.20 -28.48 29.22
CA GLU A 747 -13.22 -28.65 30.30
C GLU A 747 -12.24 -27.49 30.39
N LYS A 748 -11.92 -26.85 29.28
CA LYS A 748 -11.03 -25.71 29.16
C LYS A 748 -11.36 -24.61 30.19
N TRP A 749 -12.66 -24.36 30.46
CA TRP A 749 -13.07 -23.25 31.30
C TRP A 749 -13.49 -23.64 32.71
N LYS A 750 -13.36 -24.92 33.12
CA LYS A 750 -13.77 -25.38 34.46
C LYS A 750 -13.06 -24.66 35.61
N ARG A 751 -11.81 -24.27 35.41
CA ARG A 751 -11.03 -23.52 36.38
C ARG A 751 -11.64 -22.17 36.74
N LEU A 752 -12.41 -21.56 35.78
CA LEU A 752 -13.11 -20.32 36.03
C LEU A 752 -14.14 -20.43 37.14
N ASP A 753 -14.85 -21.56 37.23
CA ASP A 753 -15.83 -21.81 38.30
C ASP A 753 -15.19 -21.80 39.69
N THR A 754 -13.98 -22.36 39.82
CA THR A 754 -13.22 -22.35 41.04
C THR A 754 -12.62 -20.97 41.37
N LEU A 755 -12.14 -20.26 40.32
CA LEU A 755 -11.51 -18.95 40.47
C LEU A 755 -12.50 -17.89 40.94
N LEU A 756 -13.75 -17.97 40.50
CA LEU A 756 -14.83 -17.04 40.81
C LEU A 756 -15.87 -17.64 41.74
N ASP A 757 -15.51 -18.67 42.51
CA ASP A 757 -16.40 -19.23 43.54
C ASP A 757 -16.80 -18.15 44.57
N GLY A 758 -18.11 -18.07 44.84
CA GLY A 758 -18.70 -16.99 45.66
C GLY A 758 -18.93 -15.66 44.93
N SER A 759 -18.64 -15.60 43.64
CA SER A 759 -18.85 -14.42 42.75
C SER A 759 -19.77 -14.76 41.59
N GLU A 760 -21.00 -15.18 41.89
CA GLU A 760 -21.94 -15.74 40.88
C GLU A 760 -22.26 -14.79 39.72
N LYS A 761 -22.43 -13.49 40.00
CA LYS A 761 -22.77 -12.50 38.98
C LYS A 761 -21.59 -12.20 38.05
N LEU A 762 -20.38 -12.13 38.66
CA LEU A 762 -19.16 -11.95 37.87
C LEU A 762 -18.87 -13.20 37.05
N LEU A 763 -19.00 -14.39 37.58
CA LEU A 763 -18.85 -15.64 36.88
C LEU A 763 -19.82 -15.72 35.67
N LYS A 764 -21.10 -15.40 35.90
CA LYS A 764 -22.08 -15.35 34.81
C LYS A 764 -21.67 -14.36 33.71
N HIS A 765 -21.26 -13.17 34.09
CA HIS A 765 -20.82 -12.13 33.18
C HIS A 765 -19.64 -12.60 32.35
N GLU A 766 -18.61 -13.17 32.95
CA GLU A 766 -17.43 -13.67 32.23
C GLU A 766 -17.80 -14.81 31.27
N LYS A 767 -18.63 -15.76 31.69
CA LYS A 767 -19.10 -16.87 30.85
C LYS A 767 -19.91 -16.36 29.64
N GLU A 768 -20.84 -15.44 29.81
CA GLU A 768 -21.62 -14.85 28.73
C GLU A 768 -20.69 -14.15 27.71
N ARG A 769 -19.64 -13.48 28.18
CA ARG A 769 -18.65 -12.82 27.31
C ARG A 769 -17.84 -13.82 26.51
N ILE A 770 -17.25 -14.81 27.16
CA ILE A 770 -16.46 -15.87 26.52
C ILE A 770 -17.30 -16.55 25.45
N ASP A 771 -18.53 -17.02 25.79
CA ASP A 771 -19.42 -17.73 24.85
C ASP A 771 -19.80 -16.87 23.63
N SER A 772 -19.92 -15.54 23.81
CA SER A 772 -20.27 -14.63 22.73
C SER A 772 -19.10 -14.34 21.77
N TYR A 773 -17.89 -14.55 22.21
CA TYR A 773 -16.68 -14.28 21.44
C TYR A 773 -16.28 -15.47 20.57
N VAL A 774 -16.66 -16.69 20.91
CA VAL A 774 -16.32 -17.90 20.16
C VAL A 774 -16.74 -17.79 18.69
N PHE A 775 -15.82 -18.13 17.80
CA PHE A 775 -16.08 -18.13 16.35
C PHE A 775 -15.26 -19.17 15.59
N TRP A 776 -14.25 -19.80 16.19
CA TRP A 776 -13.23 -20.60 15.52
C TRP A 776 -13.83 -21.71 14.65
N ASP A 777 -14.77 -22.46 15.17
CA ASP A 777 -15.40 -23.58 14.46
C ASP A 777 -16.29 -23.13 13.29
N LYS A 778 -16.62 -21.84 13.20
CA LYS A 778 -17.36 -21.24 12.08
C LYS A 778 -16.48 -20.85 10.90
N LEU A 779 -15.15 -20.95 11.02
CA LEU A 779 -14.20 -20.56 9.98
C LEU A 779 -14.15 -21.58 8.82
N ALA A 780 -14.68 -22.78 8.99
CA ALA A 780 -14.71 -23.87 8.01
C ALA A 780 -13.29 -24.15 7.44
N ASP A 781 -13.18 -24.17 6.11
CA ASP A 781 -11.90 -24.48 5.43
C ASP A 781 -10.93 -23.28 5.33
N LYS A 782 -11.24 -22.13 5.95
CA LYS A 782 -10.47 -20.88 5.79
C LYS A 782 -9.25 -20.77 6.71
N THR A 783 -9.22 -21.55 7.77
CA THR A 783 -8.02 -21.72 8.60
C THR A 783 -7.67 -23.19 8.64
N PRO A 784 -6.42 -23.58 8.88
CA PRO A 784 -6.09 -24.96 9.22
C PRO A 784 -6.80 -25.27 10.54
N ALA A 785 -8.03 -25.75 10.43
CA ALA A 785 -8.93 -26.04 11.53
C ALA A 785 -8.45 -27.31 12.25
N GLY A 786 -7.49 -27.15 13.11
CA GLY A 786 -7.07 -28.20 14.02
C GLY A 786 -7.67 -28.00 15.41
N THR A 787 -6.92 -28.40 16.38
CA THR A 787 -7.21 -28.29 17.82
C THR A 787 -7.35 -26.82 18.31
N GLY A 788 -7.08 -25.81 17.47
CA GLY A 788 -6.97 -24.41 17.89
C GLY A 788 -5.62 -24.06 18.51
N LEU A 789 -4.70 -25.02 18.59
CA LEU A 789 -3.35 -24.81 19.09
C LEU A 789 -2.56 -23.97 18.10
N SER A 790 -1.97 -22.88 18.57
CA SER A 790 -1.32 -21.87 17.71
C SER A 790 -0.08 -21.29 18.39
N TYR A 791 0.84 -20.81 17.55
CA TYR A 791 1.98 -20.01 18.00
C TYR A 791 1.58 -18.54 17.93
N HIS A 792 1.52 -17.89 19.08
CA HIS A 792 1.13 -16.49 19.22
C HIS A 792 2.38 -15.61 19.32
N PHE A 793 2.32 -14.44 18.69
CA PHE A 793 3.40 -13.46 18.71
C PHE A 793 2.88 -12.14 19.29
N HIS A 794 3.74 -11.44 20.01
CA HIS A 794 3.41 -10.06 20.37
C HIS A 794 3.28 -9.19 19.11
N PRO A 795 2.11 -8.58 18.83
CA PRO A 795 1.86 -7.92 17.54
C PRO A 795 2.88 -6.85 17.17
N ILE A 796 3.28 -6.01 18.12
CA ILE A 796 4.24 -4.93 17.87
C ILE A 796 5.66 -5.48 17.67
N GLY A 797 6.09 -6.47 18.48
CA GLY A 797 7.40 -7.12 18.32
C GLY A 797 7.54 -7.81 16.98
N PHE A 798 6.50 -8.53 16.56
CA PHE A 798 6.46 -9.21 15.26
C PHE A 798 6.58 -8.24 14.08
N VAL A 799 5.71 -7.23 14.03
CA VAL A 799 5.72 -6.21 12.96
C VAL A 799 7.05 -5.44 12.95
N SER A 800 7.56 -5.08 14.13
CA SER A 800 8.84 -4.37 14.23
C SER A 800 10.00 -5.16 13.65
N ASN A 801 10.05 -6.47 13.90
CA ASN A 801 11.10 -7.32 13.35
C ASN A 801 11.01 -7.42 11.81
N PHE A 802 9.81 -7.51 11.26
CA PHE A 802 9.61 -7.45 9.80
C PHE A 802 9.98 -6.09 9.21
N LEU A 803 9.66 -4.98 9.86
CA LEU A 803 10.08 -3.65 9.42
C LEU A 803 11.62 -3.50 9.44
N ALA A 804 12.30 -4.20 10.36
CA ALA A 804 13.76 -4.25 10.40
C ALA A 804 14.38 -5.14 9.29
N MET A 805 13.60 -6.06 8.68
CA MET A 805 14.03 -6.84 7.51
C MET A 805 14.06 -6.02 6.23
N GLU A 806 13.45 -4.83 6.19
CA GLU A 806 13.42 -4.03 4.99
C GLU A 806 14.83 -3.66 4.52
N ASP A 807 15.13 -3.99 3.26
CA ASP A 807 16.32 -3.47 2.59
C ASP A 807 16.01 -2.07 2.05
N ASP A 808 16.71 -1.07 2.55
CA ASP A 808 16.59 0.32 2.11
C ASP A 808 16.98 0.51 0.62
N ASN A 809 17.62 -0.47 0.02
CA ASN A 809 17.98 -0.49 -1.40
C ASN A 809 17.14 -1.47 -2.24
N ASP A 810 16.07 -2.03 -1.70
CA ASP A 810 15.14 -2.85 -2.45
C ASP A 810 14.53 -2.09 -3.64
N LEU A 811 14.32 -2.80 -4.75
CA LEU A 811 13.71 -2.25 -5.97
C LEU A 811 12.26 -1.78 -5.76
N LYS A 812 11.57 -2.26 -4.72
CA LYS A 812 10.22 -1.78 -4.37
C LYS A 812 10.19 -0.26 -4.18
N TRP A 813 11.26 0.35 -3.67
CA TRP A 813 11.38 1.80 -3.46
C TRP A 813 11.49 2.62 -4.76
N LEU A 814 11.58 1.95 -5.92
CA LEU A 814 11.43 2.60 -7.23
C LEU A 814 9.98 2.68 -7.69
N LYS A 815 9.03 2.16 -6.91
CA LYS A 815 7.60 2.28 -7.14
C LYS A 815 6.99 3.26 -6.15
N VAL A 816 6.39 4.31 -6.67
CA VAL A 816 5.73 5.34 -5.86
C VAL A 816 4.21 5.20 -5.95
N GLU A 817 3.54 5.52 -4.87
CA GLU A 817 2.07 5.45 -4.80
C GLU A 817 1.40 6.44 -5.78
N ARG A 818 2.00 7.63 -5.93
CA ARG A 818 1.53 8.68 -6.83
C ARG A 818 2.71 9.32 -7.57
N GLY A 819 2.47 9.74 -8.81
CA GLY A 819 3.48 10.44 -9.59
C GLY A 819 4.59 9.54 -10.16
N GLN A 820 4.31 8.25 -10.44
CA GLN A 820 5.32 7.34 -11.00
C GLN A 820 5.95 7.90 -12.29
N LEU A 821 5.14 8.54 -13.15
CA LEU A 821 5.66 9.19 -14.35
C LEU A 821 6.76 10.20 -14.01
N THR A 822 6.49 11.13 -13.09
CA THR A 822 7.46 12.15 -12.66
C THR A 822 8.70 11.51 -12.03
N PHE A 823 8.49 10.52 -11.15
CA PHE A 823 9.59 9.78 -10.54
C PHE A 823 10.52 9.17 -11.58
N ASP A 824 9.98 8.52 -12.60
CA ASP A 824 10.76 7.81 -13.64
C ASP A 824 11.48 8.73 -14.63
N VAL A 825 11.05 9.99 -14.77
CA VAL A 825 11.67 10.95 -15.70
C VAL A 825 12.64 11.94 -15.04
N GLU A 826 12.64 12.04 -13.70
CA GLU A 826 13.51 12.94 -12.93
C GLU A 826 14.88 12.32 -12.58
N GLY A 827 15.26 11.24 -13.25
CA GLY A 827 16.57 10.58 -13.10
C GLY A 827 16.48 9.07 -13.30
N ASN A 828 17.56 8.36 -13.00
CA ASN A 828 17.63 6.90 -13.10
C ASN A 828 18.30 6.29 -11.86
N ASP A 829 18.31 4.97 -11.81
CA ASP A 829 18.89 4.18 -10.71
C ASP A 829 20.11 3.36 -11.18
N LEU A 830 20.83 3.82 -12.20
CA LEU A 830 21.98 3.14 -12.77
C LEU A 830 23.26 3.48 -12.00
N GLU A 831 23.66 2.60 -11.10
CA GLU A 831 24.82 2.79 -10.22
C GLU A 831 26.18 2.64 -10.93
N ASP A 832 26.23 1.88 -12.03
CA ASP A 832 27.47 1.60 -12.75
C ASP A 832 28.03 2.84 -13.46
N PRO A 833 29.19 3.38 -13.05
CA PRO A 833 29.82 4.54 -13.71
C PRO A 833 30.24 4.28 -15.17
N ALA A 834 30.37 3.03 -15.59
CA ALA A 834 30.67 2.69 -16.99
C ALA A 834 29.41 2.84 -17.90
N ASN A 835 28.23 2.91 -17.35
CA ASN A 835 27.00 3.13 -18.10
C ASN A 835 26.91 4.61 -18.52
N PRO A 836 26.76 4.94 -19.82
CA PRO A 836 26.64 6.32 -20.28
C PRO A 836 25.52 7.13 -19.63
N LEU A 837 24.44 6.45 -19.18
CA LEU A 837 23.32 7.07 -18.51
C LEU A 837 23.54 7.29 -16.99
N HIS A 838 24.69 6.85 -16.45
CA HIS A 838 25.06 7.09 -15.05
C HIS A 838 25.11 8.59 -14.70
N MET A 839 25.32 9.46 -15.67
CA MET A 839 25.24 10.90 -15.47
C MET A 839 23.89 11.38 -14.91
N TYR A 840 22.82 10.61 -15.11
CA TYR A 840 21.48 10.86 -14.56
C TYR A 840 21.18 10.03 -13.30
N PHE A 841 22.18 9.41 -12.66
CA PHE A 841 22.01 8.66 -11.42
C PHE A 841 21.61 9.59 -10.29
N SER A 842 20.35 9.52 -9.89
CA SER A 842 19.70 10.52 -9.05
C SER A 842 20.04 10.40 -7.56
N ARG A 843 20.57 9.28 -7.09
CA ARG A 843 20.90 9.08 -5.67
C ARG A 843 22.18 9.77 -5.21
N LYS A 844 22.94 10.38 -6.12
CA LYS A 844 24.08 11.24 -5.84
C LYS A 844 23.71 12.71 -5.81
N VAL A 845 24.53 13.49 -5.12
CA VAL A 845 24.46 14.95 -5.19
C VAL A 845 24.83 15.44 -6.60
N HIS A 846 24.04 16.34 -7.14
CA HIS A 846 24.28 16.90 -8.47
C HIS A 846 23.73 18.33 -8.57
N TRP A 847 24.10 19.03 -9.63
CA TRP A 847 23.55 20.32 -10.00
C TRP A 847 22.90 20.18 -11.38
N PRO A 848 21.58 20.32 -11.49
CA PRO A 848 20.85 20.11 -12.77
C PRO A 848 21.16 21.18 -13.82
N GLY A 849 21.71 22.32 -13.41
CA GLY A 849 21.99 23.43 -14.31
C GLY A 849 21.07 24.65 -14.12
N GLY A 850 21.27 25.70 -14.91
CA GLY A 850 20.44 26.89 -14.86
C GLY A 850 20.41 27.55 -13.48
N VAL A 851 19.21 27.83 -12.98
CA VAL A 851 18.94 28.45 -11.68
C VAL A 851 18.76 27.45 -10.54
N SER A 852 18.91 26.15 -10.79
CA SER A 852 18.74 25.11 -9.80
C SER A 852 19.77 25.18 -8.67
N GLY A 853 19.40 24.69 -7.49
CA GLY A 853 20.30 24.46 -6.37
C GLY A 853 21.01 23.10 -6.44
N ILE A 854 21.64 22.72 -5.32
CA ILE A 854 22.13 21.35 -5.14
C ILE A 854 20.91 20.44 -5.04
N THR A 855 20.92 19.38 -5.84
CA THR A 855 19.81 18.44 -5.94
C THR A 855 20.29 17.04 -5.57
N ILE A 856 19.44 16.28 -4.87
CA ILE A 856 19.63 14.87 -4.56
C ILE A 856 18.31 14.12 -4.74
N GLY A 857 18.36 12.83 -5.05
CA GLY A 857 17.16 12.04 -5.33
C GLY A 857 16.44 12.51 -6.59
N ARG A 858 15.13 12.30 -6.63
CA ARG A 858 14.26 12.65 -7.76
C ARG A 858 13.75 14.09 -7.62
N GLY A 859 14.66 15.06 -7.84
CA GLY A 859 14.31 16.50 -7.88
C GLY A 859 14.20 17.18 -6.52
N TYR A 860 14.81 16.66 -5.46
CA TYR A 860 14.90 17.35 -4.18
C TYR A 860 15.99 18.45 -4.25
N ASP A 861 15.58 19.66 -4.59
CA ASP A 861 16.43 20.84 -4.80
C ASP A 861 16.53 21.67 -3.51
N LEU A 862 17.70 21.65 -2.84
CA LEU A 862 17.96 22.36 -1.60
C LEU A 862 17.96 23.90 -1.76
N GLY A 863 18.12 24.39 -2.98
CA GLY A 863 18.01 25.83 -3.27
C GLY A 863 16.58 26.37 -3.07
N GLN A 864 15.59 25.51 -3.11
CA GLN A 864 14.16 25.88 -3.09
C GLN A 864 13.40 25.32 -1.89
N ARG A 865 14.03 24.48 -1.04
CA ARG A 865 13.33 23.86 0.10
C ARG A 865 13.35 24.80 1.31
N PRO A 866 12.20 25.06 1.94
CA PRO A 866 12.13 25.93 3.12
C PRO A 866 12.70 25.25 4.37
N THR A 867 12.50 23.95 4.54
CA THR A 867 12.84 23.18 5.75
C THR A 867 13.62 21.90 5.45
N PRO A 868 14.76 21.97 4.72
CA PRO A 868 15.52 20.77 4.39
C PRO A 868 16.09 20.06 5.63
N GLU A 869 16.30 20.79 6.74
CA GLU A 869 16.73 20.21 8.01
C GLU A 869 15.76 19.14 8.50
N THR A 870 14.47 19.42 8.47
CA THR A 870 13.42 18.49 8.89
C THR A 870 13.33 17.31 7.93
N ASP A 871 13.32 17.59 6.63
CA ASP A 871 13.16 16.54 5.60
C ASP A 871 14.34 15.56 5.60
N LEU A 872 15.59 16.06 5.59
CA LEU A 872 16.79 15.23 5.55
C LEU A 872 16.99 14.43 6.85
N ALA A 873 16.65 15.01 8.00
CA ALA A 873 16.66 14.30 9.27
C ALA A 873 15.62 13.20 9.32
N ALA A 874 14.38 13.47 8.84
CA ALA A 874 13.29 12.50 8.81
C ALA A 874 13.62 11.26 7.98
N VAL A 875 14.38 11.42 6.89
CA VAL A 875 14.80 10.27 6.05
C VAL A 875 16.12 9.63 6.51
N GLY A 876 16.73 10.14 7.59
CA GLY A 876 17.89 9.52 8.22
C GLY A 876 19.18 9.60 7.40
N ILE A 877 19.40 10.71 6.67
CA ILE A 877 20.68 10.93 5.99
C ILE A 877 21.78 11.10 7.03
N LYS A 878 22.93 10.44 6.82
CA LYS A 878 24.03 10.38 7.77
C LYS A 878 25.11 11.42 7.46
N GLU A 879 25.92 11.73 8.47
CA GLU A 879 27.17 12.50 8.30
C GLU A 879 28.20 11.70 7.47
N PRO A 880 29.06 12.36 6.70
CA PRO A 880 29.18 13.81 6.53
C PRO A 880 28.22 14.41 5.46
N LEU A 881 27.44 13.59 4.77
CA LEU A 881 26.57 14.03 3.68
C LEU A 881 25.47 14.99 4.18
N LEU A 882 24.91 14.74 5.38
CA LEU A 882 23.85 15.57 5.97
C LEU A 882 24.32 17.01 6.14
N SER A 883 25.41 17.25 6.87
CA SER A 883 25.94 18.60 7.10
C SER A 883 26.31 19.29 5.79
N TRP A 884 26.86 18.56 4.83
CA TRP A 884 27.21 19.11 3.53
C TRP A 884 25.97 19.55 2.74
N LEU A 885 24.90 18.73 2.71
CA LEU A 885 23.64 19.09 2.07
C LEU A 885 23.02 20.32 2.71
N LEU A 886 22.96 20.38 4.05
CA LEU A 886 22.41 21.54 4.78
C LEU A 886 23.20 22.83 4.50
N GLY A 887 24.52 22.74 4.34
CA GLY A 887 25.36 23.86 3.93
C GLY A 887 25.08 24.41 2.53
N SER A 888 24.36 23.66 1.70
CA SER A 888 23.93 24.09 0.36
C SER A 888 22.55 24.76 0.31
N LYS A 889 21.86 24.86 1.46
CA LYS A 889 20.52 25.46 1.54
C LYS A 889 20.46 26.85 0.96
N GLY A 890 19.53 27.11 0.05
CA GLY A 890 19.34 28.41 -0.58
C GLY A 890 20.36 28.78 -1.66
N LEU A 891 21.40 27.97 -1.87
CA LEU A 891 22.34 28.19 -2.97
C LEU A 891 21.68 27.81 -4.30
N SER A 892 21.86 28.64 -5.33
CA SER A 892 21.32 28.40 -6.66
C SER A 892 22.29 28.84 -7.76
N GLY A 893 22.08 28.34 -8.97
CA GLY A 893 22.86 28.75 -10.13
C GLY A 893 24.37 28.53 -9.98
N VAL A 894 25.14 29.56 -10.26
CA VAL A 894 26.63 29.49 -10.20
C VAL A 894 27.13 29.22 -8.79
N ALA A 895 26.45 29.74 -7.75
CA ALA A 895 26.82 29.48 -6.36
C ALA A 895 26.70 28.00 -5.99
N ALA A 896 25.58 27.37 -6.36
CA ALA A 896 25.35 25.92 -6.18
C ALA A 896 26.39 25.08 -6.96
N ARG A 897 26.67 25.44 -8.21
CA ARG A 897 27.70 24.78 -9.02
C ARG A 897 29.09 24.84 -8.35
N ASN A 898 29.47 26.03 -7.85
CA ASN A 898 30.78 26.22 -7.18
C ASN A 898 30.85 25.41 -5.88
N TYR A 899 29.75 25.38 -5.12
CA TYR A 899 29.65 24.57 -3.92
C TYR A 899 29.84 23.08 -4.21
N LEU A 900 29.18 22.55 -5.25
CA LEU A 900 29.37 21.15 -5.68
C LEU A 900 30.84 20.90 -6.11
N ASN A 901 31.45 21.86 -6.82
CA ASN A 901 32.84 21.73 -7.27
C ASN A 901 33.84 21.69 -6.12
N SER A 902 33.52 22.28 -4.96
CA SER A 902 34.34 22.22 -3.74
C SER A 902 34.11 20.96 -2.88
N ALA A 903 33.15 20.09 -3.26
CA ALA A 903 32.83 18.88 -2.51
C ALA A 903 34.02 17.92 -2.43
N SER A 904 34.24 17.33 -1.25
CA SER A 904 35.27 16.32 -1.03
C SER A 904 35.03 15.06 -1.87
N PRO A 905 36.07 14.24 -2.15
CA PRO A 905 35.91 12.97 -2.80
C PRO A 905 34.92 12.03 -2.09
N GLU A 906 34.83 12.11 -0.77
CA GLU A 906 33.89 11.36 0.06
C GLU A 906 32.44 11.75 -0.25
N ILE A 907 32.12 13.05 -0.23
CA ILE A 907 30.79 13.57 -0.59
C ILE A 907 30.41 13.18 -2.03
N ARG A 908 31.34 13.31 -2.96
CA ARG A 908 31.10 12.97 -4.38
C ARG A 908 30.83 11.48 -4.61
N LYS A 909 31.35 10.60 -3.75
CA LYS A 909 31.12 9.16 -3.79
C LYS A 909 29.90 8.73 -2.98
N SER A 910 29.42 9.57 -2.07
CA SER A 910 28.26 9.29 -1.25
C SER A 910 26.99 9.31 -2.08
N PHE A 911 26.08 8.39 -1.79
CA PHE A 911 24.72 8.37 -2.35
C PHE A 911 23.71 7.88 -1.32
N ILE A 912 22.49 8.35 -1.47
CA ILE A 912 21.37 7.96 -0.62
C ILE A 912 20.81 6.59 -1.04
N THR A 913 20.11 5.92 -0.14
CA THR A 913 19.41 4.66 -0.43
C THR A 913 18.19 4.89 -1.33
N ARG A 914 17.68 3.82 -1.96
CA ARG A 914 16.43 3.89 -2.74
C ARG A 914 15.25 4.33 -1.86
N LYS A 915 15.17 3.85 -0.62
CA LYS A 915 14.15 4.26 0.35
C LYS A 915 14.24 5.75 0.69
N GLN A 916 15.43 6.26 0.96
CA GLN A 916 15.64 7.70 1.20
C GLN A 916 15.24 8.54 -0.02
N GLN A 917 15.59 8.10 -1.22
CA GLN A 917 15.16 8.74 -2.47
C GLN A 917 13.63 8.77 -2.60
N TYR A 918 12.95 7.64 -2.33
CA TYR A 918 11.48 7.56 -2.30
C TYR A 918 10.89 8.55 -1.29
N GLN A 919 11.42 8.54 -0.06
CA GLN A 919 10.92 9.38 1.02
C GLN A 919 11.15 10.88 0.76
N LEU A 920 12.21 11.27 0.07
CA LEU A 920 12.45 12.65 -0.36
C LEU A 920 11.57 13.07 -1.53
N PHE A 921 11.16 12.14 -2.40
CA PHE A 921 10.25 12.45 -3.51
C PHE A 921 8.85 12.84 -3.04
N VAL A 922 8.32 12.17 -2.03
CA VAL A 922 6.95 12.40 -1.53
C VAL A 922 6.69 13.87 -1.16
N PRO A 923 7.49 14.54 -0.30
CA PRO A 923 7.26 15.94 0.05
C PRO A 923 7.43 16.90 -1.14
N VAL A 924 8.26 16.57 -2.11
CA VAL A 924 8.39 17.36 -3.34
C VAL A 924 7.12 17.24 -4.19
N TYR A 925 6.61 16.03 -4.36
CA TYR A 925 5.38 15.78 -5.09
C TYR A 925 4.18 16.50 -4.46
N GLU A 926 4.02 16.43 -3.13
CA GLU A 926 2.94 17.11 -2.40
C GLU A 926 3.08 18.64 -2.47
N PHE A 927 4.30 19.17 -2.43
CA PHE A 927 4.53 20.59 -2.64
C PHE A 927 4.10 21.01 -4.06
N MET A 928 4.49 20.28 -5.09
CA MET A 928 4.09 20.58 -6.48
C MET A 928 2.59 20.47 -6.68
N LYS A 929 1.94 19.50 -6.04
CA LYS A 929 0.48 19.38 -5.98
C LYS A 929 -0.16 20.65 -5.40
N SER A 930 0.33 21.12 -4.27
CA SER A 930 -0.18 22.34 -3.62
C SER A 930 -0.02 23.57 -4.53
N GLU A 931 1.05 23.64 -5.29
CA GLU A 931 1.27 24.72 -6.24
C GLU A 931 0.33 24.66 -7.46
N VAL A 932 0.03 23.48 -7.99
CA VAL A 932 -0.99 23.30 -9.04
C VAL A 932 -2.35 23.79 -8.54
N ILE A 933 -2.74 23.37 -7.33
CA ILE A 933 -4.00 23.81 -6.70
C ILE A 933 -4.00 25.33 -6.50
N ARG A 934 -2.97 25.88 -5.88
CA ARG A 934 -2.83 27.32 -5.63
C ARG A 934 -2.92 28.16 -6.91
N ILE A 935 -2.29 27.68 -8.00
CA ILE A 935 -2.33 28.40 -9.28
C ILE A 935 -3.73 28.28 -9.90
N SER A 936 -4.35 27.10 -9.84
CA SER A 936 -5.69 26.87 -10.39
C SER A 936 -6.77 27.66 -9.65
N ASP A 937 -6.58 27.95 -8.37
CA ASP A 937 -7.52 28.69 -7.53
C ASP A 937 -7.33 30.23 -7.61
N LYS A 938 -6.40 30.73 -8.42
CA LYS A 938 -6.29 32.17 -8.65
C LYS A 938 -7.57 32.71 -9.29
N ALA A 939 -8.03 33.87 -8.86
CA ALA A 939 -9.31 34.43 -9.29
C ALA A 939 -9.42 34.61 -10.81
N ASP A 940 -8.34 34.99 -11.49
CA ASP A 940 -8.25 35.10 -12.94
C ASP A 940 -8.34 33.74 -13.64
N VAL A 941 -7.69 32.71 -13.09
CA VAL A 941 -7.72 31.34 -13.62
C VAL A 941 -9.11 30.73 -13.45
N VAL A 942 -9.70 30.86 -12.28
CA VAL A 942 -11.07 30.39 -12.03
C VAL A 942 -12.09 31.11 -12.92
N HIS A 943 -11.92 32.41 -13.13
CA HIS A 943 -12.79 33.17 -14.03
C HIS A 943 -12.72 32.68 -15.48
N LEU A 944 -11.53 32.36 -15.97
CA LEU A 944 -11.32 31.93 -17.36
C LEU A 944 -11.70 30.46 -17.60
N TYR A 945 -11.41 29.58 -16.65
CA TYR A 945 -11.44 28.11 -16.88
C TYR A 945 -12.38 27.34 -15.96
N GLY A 946 -12.93 27.96 -14.91
CA GLY A 946 -13.73 27.31 -13.88
C GLY A 946 -12.90 26.90 -12.66
N HIS A 947 -13.57 26.45 -11.61
CA HIS A 947 -12.95 25.99 -10.37
C HIS A 947 -12.46 24.54 -10.53
N LEU A 948 -11.23 24.26 -10.15
CA LEU A 948 -10.67 22.92 -10.11
C LEU A 948 -11.03 22.23 -8.80
N ASN A 949 -11.88 21.22 -8.86
CA ASN A 949 -12.09 20.34 -7.72
C ASN A 949 -11.02 19.23 -7.75
N TRP A 950 -9.92 19.46 -7.04
CA TRP A 950 -8.77 18.56 -7.06
C TRP A 950 -9.13 17.13 -6.64
N ASP A 951 -9.89 16.96 -5.57
CA ASP A 951 -10.18 15.65 -5.00
C ASP A 951 -11.03 14.76 -5.91
N SER A 952 -11.87 15.38 -6.75
CA SER A 952 -12.67 14.68 -7.75
C SER A 952 -12.01 14.57 -9.12
N THR A 953 -10.85 15.21 -9.31
CA THR A 953 -10.14 15.19 -10.60
C THR A 953 -9.50 13.83 -10.84
N ASN A 954 -9.56 13.33 -12.09
CA ASN A 954 -8.95 12.06 -12.50
C ASN A 954 -7.46 12.02 -12.12
N PRO A 955 -6.97 10.95 -11.47
CA PRO A 955 -5.57 10.83 -11.05
C PRO A 955 -4.55 10.99 -12.17
N LYS A 956 -4.85 10.55 -13.39
CA LYS A 956 -3.95 10.75 -14.53
C LYS A 956 -3.82 12.23 -14.88
N ILE A 957 -4.91 13.01 -14.79
CA ILE A 957 -4.88 14.47 -14.95
C ILE A 957 -4.08 15.11 -13.81
N GLN A 958 -4.30 14.67 -12.58
CA GLN A 958 -3.56 15.18 -11.40
C GLN A 958 -2.06 14.93 -11.55
N ASP A 959 -1.64 13.69 -11.80
CA ASP A 959 -0.23 13.32 -11.92
C ASP A 959 0.44 14.01 -13.11
N MET A 960 -0.29 14.18 -14.23
CA MET A 960 0.21 14.92 -15.39
C MET A 960 0.37 16.42 -15.11
N ALA A 961 -0.58 17.04 -14.41
CA ALA A 961 -0.46 18.45 -14.02
C ALA A 961 0.73 18.67 -13.08
N ILE A 962 0.98 17.72 -12.17
CA ILE A 962 2.16 17.73 -11.31
C ILE A 962 3.43 17.51 -12.11
N ASP A 963 3.48 16.62 -13.09
CA ASP A 963 4.64 16.45 -13.96
C ASP A 963 4.94 17.71 -14.79
N LEU A 964 3.89 18.40 -15.24
CA LEU A 964 4.05 19.66 -15.96
C LEU A 964 4.66 20.76 -15.08
N ILE A 965 4.18 20.94 -13.86
CA ILE A 965 4.73 21.95 -12.94
C ILE A 965 6.14 21.56 -12.47
N TYR A 966 6.38 20.30 -12.25
CA TYR A 966 7.68 19.77 -11.81
C TYR A 966 8.81 20.12 -12.80
N ARG A 967 8.52 20.04 -14.10
CA ARG A 967 9.46 20.40 -15.15
C ARG A 967 9.44 21.93 -15.46
N GLY A 968 8.45 22.68 -14.99
CA GLY A 968 8.26 24.09 -15.33
C GLY A 968 7.41 24.32 -16.59
N ASP A 969 6.71 23.31 -17.09
CA ASP A 969 5.84 23.39 -18.26
C ASP A 969 4.43 23.90 -17.92
N TYR A 970 4.03 23.98 -16.66
CA TYR A 970 2.71 24.46 -16.24
C TYR A 970 2.59 25.99 -16.30
N THR A 971 2.91 26.55 -17.46
CA THR A 971 2.91 27.98 -17.75
C THR A 971 1.51 28.55 -18.00
N GLY A 972 1.39 29.85 -18.18
CA GLY A 972 0.14 30.50 -18.60
C GLY A 972 -0.39 29.92 -19.93
N ASP A 973 0.50 29.76 -20.91
CA ASP A 973 0.16 29.21 -22.23
C ASP A 973 -0.27 27.73 -22.13
N ALA A 974 0.44 26.94 -21.35
CA ALA A 974 0.04 25.56 -21.10
C ALA A 974 -1.35 25.48 -20.44
N ARG A 975 -1.62 26.32 -19.43
CA ARG A 975 -2.95 26.37 -18.78
C ARG A 975 -4.04 26.79 -19.76
N ALA A 976 -3.77 27.69 -20.69
CA ALA A 976 -4.74 28.06 -21.73
C ALA A 976 -5.18 26.87 -22.58
N LEU A 977 -4.29 25.86 -22.73
CA LEU A 977 -4.58 24.63 -23.48
C LEU A 977 -5.32 23.59 -22.62
N ILE A 978 -4.93 23.42 -21.35
CA ILE A 978 -5.34 22.23 -20.56
C ILE A 978 -6.29 22.54 -19.40
N GLN A 979 -6.28 23.77 -18.85
CA GLN A 979 -6.96 24.06 -17.58
C GLN A 979 -8.46 23.79 -17.61
N ARG A 980 -9.12 24.09 -18.73
CA ARG A 980 -10.56 23.84 -18.89
C ARG A 980 -10.88 22.33 -18.88
N HIS A 981 -10.01 21.52 -19.46
CA HIS A 981 -10.18 20.07 -19.44
C HIS A 981 -9.94 19.50 -18.05
N MET A 982 -9.01 20.08 -17.27
CA MET A 982 -8.78 19.73 -15.87
C MET A 982 -10.02 20.06 -15.02
N THR A 983 -10.57 21.27 -15.14
CA THR A 983 -11.76 21.68 -14.34
C THR A 983 -13.02 20.91 -14.70
N ASN A 984 -13.15 20.49 -15.95
CA ASN A 984 -14.24 19.63 -16.41
C ASN A 984 -14.01 18.14 -16.15
N ASN A 985 -12.84 17.79 -15.63
CA ASN A 985 -12.41 16.40 -15.42
C ASN A 985 -12.49 15.54 -16.69
N ASP A 986 -12.21 16.14 -17.84
CA ASP A 986 -12.27 15.51 -19.17
C ASP A 986 -10.91 14.94 -19.54
N LEU A 987 -10.67 13.68 -19.17
CA LEU A 987 -9.41 12.98 -19.44
C LEU A 987 -9.18 12.84 -20.96
N SER A 988 -10.22 12.61 -21.75
CA SER A 988 -10.09 12.38 -23.21
C SER A 988 -9.59 13.62 -23.93
N ALA A 989 -10.23 14.77 -23.69
CA ALA A 989 -9.81 16.04 -24.27
C ALA A 989 -8.45 16.49 -23.71
N PHE A 990 -8.20 16.29 -22.43
CA PHE A 990 -6.91 16.56 -21.79
C PHE A 990 -5.80 15.73 -22.45
N SER A 991 -6.00 14.42 -22.63
CA SER A 991 -5.03 13.52 -23.27
C SER A 991 -4.76 13.88 -24.72
N ALA A 992 -5.78 14.30 -25.47
CA ALA A 992 -5.64 14.76 -26.84
C ALA A 992 -4.72 16.00 -26.94
N VAL A 993 -4.85 16.94 -26.00
CA VAL A 993 -4.00 18.14 -25.95
C VAL A 993 -2.56 17.79 -25.58
N ILE A 994 -2.36 16.93 -24.56
CA ILE A 994 -1.01 16.48 -24.15
C ILE A 994 -0.34 15.67 -25.27
N GLY A 995 -1.11 14.91 -26.04
CA GLY A 995 -0.63 14.08 -27.15
C GLY A 995 -0.31 14.86 -28.45
N ASP A 996 -0.66 16.13 -28.52
CA ASP A 996 -0.37 16.96 -29.68
C ASP A 996 1.05 17.53 -29.60
N ARG A 997 1.99 16.88 -30.29
CA ARG A 997 3.42 17.26 -30.29
C ARG A 997 3.67 18.72 -30.65
N SER A 998 2.84 19.31 -31.48
CA SER A 998 3.01 20.71 -31.94
C SER A 998 2.88 21.73 -30.78
N LYS A 999 2.15 21.37 -29.71
CA LYS A 999 1.92 22.23 -28.56
C LYS A 999 3.02 22.12 -27.48
N TRP A 1000 3.87 21.11 -27.57
CA TRP A 1000 4.90 20.77 -26.58
C TRP A 1000 6.31 20.73 -27.16
N GLY A 1001 6.62 21.64 -28.09
CA GLY A 1001 7.88 21.67 -28.85
C GLY A 1001 9.16 21.68 -27.99
N ASN A 1002 9.11 22.27 -26.80
CA ASN A 1002 10.25 22.37 -25.87
C ASN A 1002 10.40 21.16 -24.93
N VAL A 1003 9.51 20.16 -24.99
CA VAL A 1003 9.59 18.94 -24.19
C VAL A 1003 10.46 17.91 -24.91
N PRO A 1004 11.49 17.31 -24.27
CA PRO A 1004 12.25 16.22 -24.87
C PRO A 1004 11.35 15.06 -25.32
N ASP A 1005 11.71 14.43 -26.43
CA ASP A 1005 10.88 13.40 -27.05
C ASP A 1005 10.60 12.20 -26.14
N ASP A 1006 11.58 11.78 -25.35
CA ASP A 1006 11.42 10.69 -24.41
C ASP A 1006 10.39 11.02 -23.32
N ARG A 1007 10.44 12.22 -22.74
CA ARG A 1007 9.46 12.67 -21.74
C ARG A 1007 8.09 12.88 -22.37
N PHE A 1008 8.02 13.45 -23.56
CA PHE A 1008 6.76 13.62 -24.29
C PHE A 1008 6.08 12.27 -24.54
N ASN A 1009 6.82 11.29 -25.03
CA ASN A 1009 6.30 9.94 -25.28
C ASN A 1009 5.82 9.27 -24.00
N LYS A 1010 6.57 9.36 -22.89
CA LYS A 1010 6.16 8.84 -21.59
C LYS A 1010 4.87 9.49 -21.06
N ARG A 1011 4.69 10.81 -21.28
CA ARG A 1011 3.45 11.52 -20.95
C ARG A 1011 2.26 10.98 -21.74
N VAL A 1012 2.45 10.77 -23.03
CA VAL A 1012 1.40 10.22 -23.91
C VAL A 1012 1.04 8.79 -23.50
N ASP A 1013 2.06 7.96 -23.24
CA ASP A 1013 1.85 6.56 -22.84
C ASP A 1013 1.17 6.46 -21.46
N TYR A 1014 1.50 7.36 -20.54
CA TYR A 1014 0.87 7.41 -19.21
C TYR A 1014 -0.63 7.74 -19.29
N LEU A 1015 -1.04 8.59 -20.20
CA LEU A 1015 -2.44 9.00 -20.36
C LEU A 1015 -3.28 7.98 -21.14
N ARG A 1016 -2.66 7.12 -21.95
CA ARG A 1016 -3.34 5.98 -22.60
C ARG A 1016 -3.74 4.92 -21.56
#